data_00fc2be0ef489cf779f4a4ef27567738
#
_entry.id   00fc2be0ef489cf779f4a4ef27567738
#
_cell.length_a   1.000
_cell.length_b   1.000
_cell.length_c   1.000
_cell.angle_alpha   90.00
_cell.angle_beta   90.00
_cell.angle_gamma   90.00
#
_symmetry.space_group_name_H-M   'P 1'
#
loop_
_entity.id
_entity.type
_entity.pdbx_description
1 polymer ?
#
loop_
_entity_poly.entity_id
_entity_poly.type
_entity_poly.pdbx_seq_one_letter_code
_entity_poly.pdbx_strand_id
1 'polypeptide(L)'
;MDSHFLNGHYQILKILNDGEKGKTYLVEDVNLPGSQFIVKQLSLPNSNPQALTSLHRLFASKAATLEKLGQKHEQTQKLIAYFEENEEFYIVQEFIPGNPLTDEIIQGQPLREDEVITLLSEILETLVVIHSYGVIHQDIKPANIIRRESDKKLVLANFVTVNEAITNTVENSEYMPIEQVNGNLKYNSDIYALGIIAIAALKGLPAKEISNLQNQRNKLTGEIVWRDKNLKVNRRLAKIINKMVRFDYRKRYQYATEVLDDLKKITNVDDDEQKQLQKKLLLVLIGVIVCITLGVAAWQFRSPKPVRNTQQTLYQKGENKYDEGNYEGAIEDFNQAIKLDPQNALVYNRRGDAYYRLGDYEQAQADSSQAIVLNPQDANAYFDRGFAFSALGKYKEAIADYTQAIKLNSKDAYPYYGRGLARVQLKDNKGAIEDFSKAIALKPEYTEAYLQRGILRRRLRQRLEAIQDFDKVIKINPSDAKAYYQRGLTQSINKQKYEAIKDYTDAININPKYIEAYLNRGDIYSDLGNKVEATEDYKTILQIDPKFIAAYIHRGIHRFSFGDYKGAIEDYTAALKLDTNNVAAYNNRGNAYLELGNKKAANQDYSRAIAINANNALAYYNRGVIRTKQKNKSGAIADFKKAAKLFQQQGEQDSYQDARREIAILQNNSAPAPTTRPKSGKIEKN
;
A
#
# COMPACT_ATOMS: atom_id res chain seq x y z
N MET A 1 6.47 -38.34 42.30
CA MET A 1 5.87 -37.67 41.12
C MET A 1 6.58 -36.35 40.99
N ASP A 2 7.62 -36.33 40.16
CA ASP A 2 8.39 -35.10 39.96
C ASP A 2 7.50 -34.12 39.21
N SER A 3 7.06 -33.09 39.92
CA SER A 3 6.31 -31.96 39.32
C SER A 3 7.26 -31.20 38.41
N HIS A 4 7.19 -31.45 37.10
CA HIS A 4 8.01 -30.72 36.12
C HIS A 4 7.45 -29.30 35.99
N PHE A 5 8.24 -28.35 36.47
CA PHE A 5 8.00 -26.92 36.25
C PHE A 5 8.80 -26.45 35.04
N LEU A 6 8.23 -25.59 34.24
CA LEU A 6 8.91 -24.80 33.19
C LEU A 6 9.11 -23.38 33.72
N ASN A 7 10.29 -22.80 33.46
CA ASN A 7 10.67 -21.46 33.92
C ASN A 7 10.45 -21.26 35.45
N GLY A 8 10.53 -22.35 36.24
CA GLY A 8 10.40 -22.30 37.70
C GLY A 8 9.00 -22.05 38.28
N HIS A 9 8.02 -21.69 37.48
CA HIS A 9 6.65 -21.35 37.95
C HIS A 9 5.49 -21.87 37.10
N TYR A 10 5.71 -22.37 35.90
CA TYR A 10 4.66 -23.01 35.09
C TYR A 10 4.59 -24.50 35.39
N GLN A 11 3.61 -24.92 36.17
CA GLN A 11 3.37 -26.33 36.49
C GLN A 11 2.69 -27.04 35.31
N ILE A 12 3.27 -28.11 34.80
CA ILE A 12 2.68 -28.88 33.71
C ILE A 12 1.49 -29.67 34.22
N LEU A 13 0.30 -29.35 33.68
CA LEU A 13 -0.95 -30.07 33.97
C LEU A 13 -1.13 -31.25 32.99
N LYS A 14 -0.81 -31.01 31.71
CA LYS A 14 -1.03 -32.01 30.65
C LYS A 14 -0.13 -31.72 29.45
N ILE A 15 0.37 -32.76 28.80
CA ILE A 15 0.99 -32.68 27.48
C ILE A 15 -0.14 -32.78 26.45
N LEU A 16 -0.31 -31.72 25.63
CA LEU A 16 -1.35 -31.65 24.61
C LEU A 16 -0.88 -32.23 23.27
N ASN A 17 0.40 -32.06 22.96
CA ASN A 17 1.04 -32.61 21.76
C ASN A 17 2.50 -32.95 22.07
N ASP A 18 3.00 -34.07 21.57
CA ASP A 18 4.41 -34.53 21.64
C ASP A 18 4.83 -34.97 20.25
N GLY A 19 5.25 -34.01 19.43
CA GLY A 19 5.63 -34.20 18.03
C GLY A 19 7.11 -33.90 17.77
N GLU A 20 7.62 -34.33 16.60
CA GLU A 20 9.00 -34.11 16.18
C GLU A 20 9.46 -32.64 16.19
N LYS A 21 8.52 -31.71 16.16
CA LYS A 21 8.78 -30.25 16.11
C LYS A 21 8.75 -29.55 17.47
N GLY A 22 8.52 -30.29 18.54
CA GLY A 22 8.40 -29.78 19.90
C GLY A 22 7.12 -30.19 20.59
N LYS A 23 7.08 -29.92 21.89
CA LYS A 23 5.95 -30.31 22.75
C LYS A 23 5.06 -29.11 23.04
N THR A 24 3.79 -29.38 23.22
CA THR A 24 2.82 -28.38 23.67
C THR A 24 2.23 -28.83 24.99
N TYR A 25 2.26 -27.96 25.98
CA TYR A 25 1.83 -28.23 27.35
C TYR A 25 0.64 -27.32 27.70
N LEU A 26 -0.32 -27.89 28.44
CA LEU A 26 -1.23 -27.11 29.27
C LEU A 26 -0.57 -26.94 30.63
N VAL A 27 -0.43 -25.72 31.10
CA VAL A 27 0.24 -25.37 32.35
C VAL A 27 -0.64 -24.48 33.22
N GLU A 28 -0.36 -24.48 34.53
CA GLU A 28 -0.89 -23.49 35.47
C GLU A 28 0.27 -22.66 36.02
N ASP A 29 0.10 -21.35 36.13
CA ASP A 29 1.10 -20.48 36.76
C ASP A 29 0.87 -20.47 38.27
N VAL A 30 1.83 -21.00 39.02
CA VAL A 30 1.75 -21.05 40.50
C VAL A 30 1.73 -19.66 41.15
N ASN A 31 2.21 -18.61 40.46
CA ASN A 31 2.10 -17.24 40.90
C ASN A 31 0.72 -16.63 40.67
N LEU A 32 -0.12 -17.25 39.81
CA LEU A 32 -1.47 -16.84 39.46
C LEU A 32 -2.42 -18.06 39.53
N PRO A 33 -2.72 -18.55 40.73
CA PRO A 33 -3.49 -19.77 40.91
C PRO A 33 -4.84 -19.75 40.15
N GLY A 34 -5.13 -20.82 39.43
CA GLY A 34 -6.31 -20.94 38.56
C GLY A 34 -6.13 -20.38 37.16
N SER A 35 -5.00 -19.80 36.83
CA SER A 35 -4.72 -19.27 35.50
C SER A 35 -3.98 -20.31 34.65
N GLN A 36 -4.64 -20.77 33.59
CA GLN A 36 -4.11 -21.78 32.66
C GLN A 36 -3.53 -21.14 31.41
N PHE A 37 -2.43 -21.70 30.92
CA PHE A 37 -1.74 -21.24 29.72
C PHE A 37 -1.35 -22.43 28.82
N ILE A 38 -1.10 -22.11 27.55
CA ILE A 38 -0.49 -23.03 26.59
C ILE A 38 1.00 -22.68 26.49
N VAL A 39 1.86 -23.63 26.78
CA VAL A 39 3.32 -23.48 26.59
C VAL A 39 3.75 -24.37 25.43
N LYS A 40 4.37 -23.76 24.44
CA LYS A 40 4.94 -24.47 23.28
C LYS A 40 6.45 -24.45 23.36
N GLN A 41 7.05 -25.62 23.37
CA GLN A 41 8.47 -25.84 23.21
C GLN A 41 8.83 -25.80 21.73
N LEU A 42 9.85 -25.05 21.37
CA LEU A 42 10.35 -24.93 20.01
C LEU A 42 11.67 -25.65 19.88
N SER A 43 11.70 -26.77 19.15
CA SER A 43 12.93 -27.49 18.85
C SER A 43 13.69 -26.75 17.76
N LEU A 44 14.88 -26.24 18.07
CA LEU A 44 15.78 -25.62 17.11
C LEU A 44 16.67 -26.67 16.45
N PRO A 45 16.86 -26.66 15.13
CA PRO A 45 17.86 -27.49 14.49
C PRO A 45 19.25 -27.03 14.95
N ASN A 46 20.20 -27.96 15.05
CA ASN A 46 21.60 -27.69 15.42
C ASN A 46 22.20 -26.56 14.60
N SER A 47 22.20 -25.36 15.14
CA SER A 47 22.55 -24.11 14.43
C SER A 47 23.82 -23.51 15.03
N ASN A 48 24.59 -22.86 14.19
CA ASN A 48 25.81 -22.16 14.63
C ASN A 48 25.39 -20.95 15.53
N PRO A 49 26.25 -20.50 16.47
CA PRO A 49 25.93 -19.41 17.42
C PRO A 49 25.48 -18.08 16.79
N GLN A 50 25.90 -17.78 15.55
CA GLN A 50 25.49 -16.56 14.83
C GLN A 50 24.05 -16.67 14.29
N ALA A 51 23.63 -17.87 13.89
CA ALA A 51 22.26 -18.16 13.50
C ALA A 51 21.31 -18.04 14.70
N LEU A 52 21.70 -18.55 15.86
CA LEU A 52 20.96 -18.42 17.12
C LEU A 52 20.71 -16.94 17.48
N THR A 53 21.74 -16.08 17.45
CA THR A 53 21.59 -14.65 17.75
C THR A 53 20.62 -13.93 16.80
N SER A 54 20.64 -14.30 15.53
CA SER A 54 19.72 -13.74 14.52
C SER A 54 18.28 -14.20 14.76
N LEU A 55 18.11 -15.45 15.18
CA LEU A 55 16.83 -16.04 15.56
C LEU A 55 16.23 -15.38 16.81
N HIS A 56 17.03 -15.14 17.84
CA HIS A 56 16.61 -14.40 19.04
C HIS A 56 16.03 -13.02 18.68
N ARG A 57 16.71 -12.27 17.81
CA ARG A 57 16.24 -10.94 17.37
C ARG A 57 14.94 -11.01 16.58
N LEU A 58 14.84 -11.96 15.65
CA LEU A 58 13.63 -12.17 14.84
C LEU A 58 12.46 -12.57 15.73
N PHE A 59 12.71 -13.46 16.68
CA PHE A 59 11.73 -13.92 17.66
C PHE A 59 11.22 -12.77 18.55
N ALA A 60 12.12 -12.01 19.16
CA ALA A 60 11.77 -10.88 20.01
C ALA A 60 10.93 -9.82 19.24
N SER A 61 11.27 -9.56 17.97
CA SER A 61 10.52 -8.64 17.11
C SER A 61 9.10 -9.13 16.81
N LYS A 62 8.94 -10.42 16.50
CA LYS A 62 7.63 -11.03 16.25
C LYS A 62 6.79 -11.12 17.52
N ALA A 63 7.41 -11.52 18.64
CA ALA A 63 6.77 -11.59 19.94
C ALA A 63 6.19 -10.23 20.36
N ALA A 64 6.96 -9.14 20.23
CA ALA A 64 6.48 -7.79 20.54
C ALA A 64 5.29 -7.35 19.64
N THR A 65 5.20 -7.86 18.42
CA THR A 65 4.07 -7.57 17.53
C THR A 65 2.82 -8.35 17.95
N LEU A 66 2.98 -9.64 18.28
CA LEU A 66 1.89 -10.49 18.75
C LEU A 66 1.35 -10.04 20.11
N GLU A 67 2.23 -9.59 21.01
CA GLU A 67 1.85 -9.02 22.28
C GLU A 67 0.94 -7.79 22.10
N LYS A 68 1.35 -6.84 21.24
CA LYS A 68 0.54 -5.65 20.92
C LYS A 68 -0.79 -6.02 20.28
N LEU A 69 -0.83 -7.04 19.43
CA LEU A 69 -2.04 -7.51 18.78
C LEU A 69 -3.01 -8.09 19.82
N GLY A 70 -2.54 -8.98 20.69
CA GLY A 70 -3.36 -9.62 21.72
C GLY A 70 -3.91 -8.66 22.77
N GLN A 71 -3.21 -7.55 23.05
CA GLN A 71 -3.70 -6.50 23.96
C GLN A 71 -4.86 -5.66 23.38
N LYS A 72 -4.99 -5.63 22.04
CA LYS A 72 -5.93 -4.72 21.37
C LYS A 72 -7.12 -5.40 20.72
N HIS A 73 -7.10 -6.73 20.56
CA HIS A 73 -8.17 -7.45 19.89
C HIS A 73 -8.52 -8.74 20.63
N GLU A 74 -9.76 -8.82 21.10
CA GLU A 74 -10.25 -9.93 21.94
C GLU A 74 -10.41 -11.27 21.22
N GLN A 75 -10.42 -11.27 19.89
CA GLN A 75 -10.58 -12.47 19.07
C GLN A 75 -9.23 -12.98 18.51
N THR A 76 -8.12 -12.57 19.13
CA THR A 76 -6.78 -13.10 18.87
C THR A 76 -6.19 -13.68 20.14
N GLN A 77 -5.60 -14.89 20.06
CA GLN A 77 -4.91 -15.49 21.20
C GLN A 77 -3.74 -14.61 21.64
N LYS A 78 -3.66 -14.32 22.93
CA LYS A 78 -2.61 -13.47 23.48
C LYS A 78 -1.32 -14.23 23.68
N LEU A 79 -0.22 -13.58 23.33
CA LEU A 79 1.12 -13.96 23.78
C LEU A 79 1.31 -13.40 25.19
N ILE A 80 1.61 -14.26 26.16
CA ILE A 80 1.80 -13.91 27.58
C ILE A 80 3.26 -13.67 27.88
N ALA A 81 4.12 -14.62 27.50
CA ALA A 81 5.56 -14.57 27.74
C ALA A 81 6.32 -15.45 26.73
N TYR A 82 7.63 -15.31 26.74
CA TYR A 82 8.54 -16.26 26.13
C TYR A 82 9.81 -16.35 26.98
N PHE A 83 10.43 -17.51 26.98
CA PHE A 83 11.66 -17.73 27.75
C PHE A 83 12.53 -18.82 27.09
N GLU A 84 13.78 -18.92 27.55
CA GLU A 84 14.73 -19.94 27.16
C GLU A 84 15.07 -20.77 28.39
N GLU A 85 15.04 -22.08 28.26
CA GLU A 85 15.42 -23.01 29.32
C GLU A 85 16.09 -24.28 28.70
N ASN A 86 17.25 -24.67 29.19
CA ASN A 86 18.00 -25.80 28.67
C ASN A 86 18.31 -25.76 27.16
N GLU A 87 18.67 -24.59 26.64
CA GLU A 87 18.92 -24.32 25.20
C GLU A 87 17.69 -24.48 24.29
N GLU A 88 16.49 -24.56 24.87
CA GLU A 88 15.22 -24.63 24.15
C GLU A 88 14.38 -23.37 24.37
N PHE A 89 13.60 -23.00 23.36
CA PHE A 89 12.73 -21.84 23.42
C PHE A 89 11.30 -22.24 23.73
N TYR A 90 10.67 -21.45 24.59
CA TYR A 90 9.31 -21.65 25.02
C TYR A 90 8.47 -20.41 24.77
N ILE A 91 7.25 -20.61 24.28
CA ILE A 91 6.25 -19.56 24.09
C ILE A 91 5.07 -19.85 25.00
N VAL A 92 4.69 -18.88 25.81
CA VAL A 92 3.52 -18.94 26.69
C VAL A 92 2.38 -18.13 26.05
N GLN A 93 1.28 -18.81 25.80
CA GLN A 93 0.08 -18.23 25.18
C GLN A 93 -1.13 -18.40 26.10
N GLU A 94 -2.11 -17.50 25.96
CA GLU A 94 -3.41 -17.62 26.63
C GLU A 94 -4.06 -18.97 26.32
N PHE A 95 -4.57 -19.66 27.35
CA PHE A 95 -5.48 -20.77 27.14
C PHE A 95 -6.88 -20.24 26.87
N ILE A 96 -7.50 -20.64 25.76
CA ILE A 96 -8.85 -20.24 25.35
C ILE A 96 -9.80 -21.39 25.67
N PRO A 97 -10.64 -21.31 26.70
CA PRO A 97 -11.68 -22.31 26.96
C PRO A 97 -12.70 -22.29 25.82
N GLY A 98 -12.89 -23.44 25.15
CA GLY A 98 -13.83 -23.55 24.04
C GLY A 98 -13.54 -24.74 23.14
N ASN A 99 -14.33 -24.86 22.07
CA ASN A 99 -14.23 -25.94 21.11
C ASN A 99 -13.59 -25.44 19.81
N PRO A 100 -12.66 -26.20 19.22
CA PRO A 100 -12.16 -25.88 17.90
C PRO A 100 -13.24 -26.04 16.83
N LEU A 101 -13.17 -25.28 15.76
CA LEU A 101 -14.13 -25.32 14.66
C LEU A 101 -14.18 -26.70 13.97
N THR A 102 -13.17 -27.54 14.17
CA THR A 102 -13.19 -28.96 13.76
C THR A 102 -14.35 -29.73 14.32
N ASP A 103 -14.85 -29.37 15.51
CA ASP A 103 -15.96 -30.04 16.18
C ASP A 103 -17.31 -29.59 15.62
N GLU A 104 -17.35 -28.46 14.92
CA GLU A 104 -18.55 -27.91 14.27
C GLU A 104 -18.64 -28.35 12.79
N ILE A 105 -17.51 -28.53 12.10
CA ILE A 105 -17.46 -29.01 10.71
C ILE A 105 -17.43 -30.55 10.72
N ILE A 106 -18.58 -31.17 10.90
CA ILE A 106 -18.72 -32.61 11.03
C ILE A 106 -18.93 -33.27 9.66
N GLN A 107 -18.32 -34.43 9.46
CA GLN A 107 -18.44 -35.18 8.20
C GLN A 107 -19.90 -35.53 7.90
N GLY A 108 -20.34 -35.14 6.69
CA GLY A 108 -21.70 -35.38 6.22
C GLY A 108 -22.76 -34.44 6.80
N GLN A 109 -22.39 -33.46 7.62
CA GLN A 109 -23.30 -32.46 8.18
C GLN A 109 -22.90 -31.06 7.68
N PRO A 110 -23.41 -30.60 6.53
CA PRO A 110 -23.10 -29.25 6.00
C PRO A 110 -23.72 -28.18 6.90
N LEU A 111 -22.93 -27.09 7.14
CA LEU A 111 -23.45 -25.88 7.76
C LEU A 111 -24.36 -25.12 6.78
N ARG A 112 -25.34 -24.40 7.32
CA ARG A 112 -26.22 -23.54 6.55
C ARG A 112 -25.45 -22.32 6.00
N GLU A 113 -25.96 -21.69 4.94
CA GLU A 113 -25.34 -20.54 4.32
C GLU A 113 -25.17 -19.35 5.28
N ASP A 114 -26.18 -19.07 6.11
CA ASP A 114 -26.17 -18.02 7.12
C ASP A 114 -25.10 -18.26 8.20
N GLU A 115 -24.92 -19.51 8.62
CA GLU A 115 -23.86 -19.90 9.56
C GLU A 115 -22.47 -19.71 8.95
N VAL A 116 -22.30 -20.06 7.66
CA VAL A 116 -21.03 -19.86 6.95
C VAL A 116 -20.75 -18.38 6.69
N ILE A 117 -21.76 -17.58 6.37
CA ILE A 117 -21.59 -16.12 6.21
C ILE A 117 -21.17 -15.49 7.54
N THR A 118 -21.78 -15.90 8.65
CA THR A 118 -21.42 -15.43 9.99
C THR A 118 -19.99 -15.81 10.34
N LEU A 119 -19.62 -17.08 10.13
CA LEU A 119 -18.26 -17.58 10.34
C LEU A 119 -17.23 -16.79 9.52
N LEU A 120 -17.49 -16.60 8.23
CA LEU A 120 -16.62 -15.82 7.36
C LEU A 120 -16.46 -14.38 7.87
N SER A 121 -17.56 -13.74 8.25
CA SER A 121 -17.55 -12.34 8.70
C SER A 121 -16.74 -12.17 9.98
N GLU A 122 -16.94 -13.00 11.00
CA GLU A 122 -16.21 -12.94 12.27
C GLU A 122 -14.69 -13.13 12.08
N ILE A 123 -14.29 -14.12 11.29
CA ILE A 123 -12.85 -14.37 11.04
C ILE A 123 -12.23 -13.28 10.16
N LEU A 124 -12.94 -12.78 9.14
CA LEU A 124 -12.45 -11.71 8.29
C LEU A 124 -12.27 -10.40 9.06
N GLU A 125 -13.16 -10.06 10.00
CA GLU A 125 -13.00 -8.90 10.88
C GLU A 125 -11.71 -9.03 11.71
N THR A 126 -11.45 -10.20 12.25
CA THR A 126 -10.20 -10.50 12.96
C THR A 126 -8.99 -10.40 12.03
N LEU A 127 -9.08 -10.93 10.80
CA LEU A 127 -7.99 -10.83 9.81
C LEU A 127 -7.71 -9.40 9.37
N VAL A 128 -8.72 -8.53 9.27
CA VAL A 128 -8.52 -7.10 8.99
C VAL A 128 -7.60 -6.48 10.04
N VAL A 129 -7.84 -6.78 11.31
CA VAL A 129 -7.00 -6.28 12.40
C VAL A 129 -5.59 -6.87 12.33
N ILE A 130 -5.45 -8.18 12.19
CA ILE A 130 -4.15 -8.87 12.12
C ILE A 130 -3.31 -8.35 10.95
N HIS A 131 -3.89 -8.25 9.76
CA HIS A 131 -3.22 -7.74 8.57
C HIS A 131 -2.84 -6.27 8.70
N SER A 132 -3.61 -5.45 9.44
CA SER A 132 -3.27 -4.06 9.70
C SER A 132 -1.99 -3.88 10.55
N TYR A 133 -1.62 -4.91 11.32
CA TYR A 133 -0.35 -4.97 12.05
C TYR A 133 0.80 -5.58 11.24
N GLY A 134 0.58 -5.85 9.95
CA GLY A 134 1.57 -6.47 9.08
C GLY A 134 1.79 -7.96 9.35
N VAL A 135 0.88 -8.62 10.09
CA VAL A 135 0.95 -10.03 10.43
C VAL A 135 0.12 -10.85 9.45
N ILE A 136 0.67 -11.94 8.94
CA ILE A 136 -0.03 -12.98 8.19
C ILE A 136 -0.13 -14.18 9.13
N HIS A 137 -1.33 -14.76 9.28
CA HIS A 137 -1.54 -15.86 10.22
C HIS A 137 -0.83 -17.15 9.78
N GLN A 138 -0.83 -17.45 8.50
CA GLN A 138 -0.12 -18.55 7.82
C GLN A 138 -0.65 -19.98 8.09
N ASP A 139 -1.38 -20.22 9.17
CA ASP A 139 -1.91 -21.55 9.50
C ASP A 139 -3.41 -21.47 9.86
N ILE A 140 -4.20 -20.86 8.97
CA ILE A 140 -5.65 -20.81 9.12
C ILE A 140 -6.25 -22.17 8.74
N LYS A 141 -6.74 -22.86 9.75
CA LYS A 141 -7.43 -24.17 9.65
C LYS A 141 -8.43 -24.31 10.79
N PRO A 142 -9.45 -25.19 10.68
CA PRO A 142 -10.48 -25.32 11.71
C PRO A 142 -9.94 -25.60 13.11
N ALA A 143 -8.86 -26.33 13.24
CA ALA A 143 -8.22 -26.62 14.53
C ALA A 143 -7.62 -25.39 15.23
N ASN A 144 -7.34 -24.32 14.49
CA ASN A 144 -6.76 -23.06 15.00
C ASN A 144 -7.81 -21.94 15.14
N ILE A 145 -9.08 -22.26 14.95
CA ILE A 145 -10.21 -21.37 15.15
C ILE A 145 -11.03 -21.93 16.31
N ILE A 146 -11.05 -21.23 17.43
CA ILE A 146 -11.68 -21.71 18.67
C ILE A 146 -12.93 -20.90 18.92
N ARG A 147 -14.08 -21.57 19.06
CA ARG A 147 -15.30 -20.93 19.56
C ARG A 147 -15.23 -20.82 21.06
N ARG A 148 -14.96 -19.63 21.57
CA ARG A 148 -14.78 -19.36 22.99
C ARG A 148 -16.07 -19.65 23.77
N GLU A 149 -15.93 -20.31 24.91
CA GLU A 149 -17.08 -20.78 25.68
C GLU A 149 -17.89 -19.65 26.29
N SER A 150 -17.22 -18.56 26.72
CA SER A 150 -17.84 -17.48 27.48
C SER A 150 -18.78 -16.59 26.67
N ASP A 151 -18.49 -16.31 25.39
CA ASP A 151 -19.23 -15.36 24.55
C ASP A 151 -19.59 -15.91 23.17
N LYS A 152 -19.22 -17.16 22.89
CA LYS A 152 -19.43 -17.89 21.63
C LYS A 152 -18.74 -17.25 20.40
N LYS A 153 -17.88 -16.27 20.59
CA LYS A 153 -17.10 -15.66 19.50
C LYS A 153 -15.98 -16.57 19.02
N LEU A 154 -15.64 -16.47 17.75
CA LEU A 154 -14.51 -17.16 17.17
C LEU A 154 -13.20 -16.42 17.47
N VAL A 155 -12.22 -17.16 17.95
CA VAL A 155 -10.88 -16.66 18.28
C VAL A 155 -9.84 -17.35 17.41
N LEU A 156 -8.99 -16.57 16.73
CA LEU A 156 -7.85 -17.11 16.01
C LEU A 156 -6.71 -17.41 16.96
N ALA A 157 -6.27 -18.66 16.95
CA ALA A 157 -5.20 -19.17 17.78
C ALA A 157 -4.04 -19.72 16.93
N ASN A 158 -2.92 -20.02 17.57
CA ASN A 158 -1.78 -20.71 16.95
C ASN A 158 -1.16 -19.90 15.79
N PHE A 159 -0.94 -18.58 15.97
CA PHE A 159 -0.12 -17.82 15.04
C PHE A 159 1.21 -18.52 14.80
N VAL A 160 1.57 -18.70 13.53
CA VAL A 160 2.82 -19.38 13.15
C VAL A 160 4.01 -18.68 13.80
N THR A 161 4.69 -19.43 14.62
CA THR A 161 5.87 -19.01 15.31
C THR A 161 7.12 -19.27 14.46
N VAL A 162 8.23 -18.72 14.91
CA VAL A 162 9.56 -18.70 14.27
C VAL A 162 10.03 -20.06 13.70
N ASN A 163 9.46 -21.18 14.16
CA ASN A 163 9.91 -22.53 13.79
C ASN A 163 9.83 -22.81 12.26
N GLU A 164 8.77 -22.35 11.58
CA GLU A 164 8.64 -22.57 10.13
C GLU A 164 9.51 -21.64 9.29
N ALA A 165 9.84 -20.48 9.81
CA ALA A 165 10.80 -19.58 9.17
C ALA A 165 12.25 -20.10 9.23
N ILE A 166 12.52 -21.03 10.16
CA ILE A 166 13.87 -21.59 10.43
C ILE A 166 14.09 -22.91 9.69
N THR A 167 13.08 -23.76 9.62
CA THR A 167 13.23 -25.12 9.12
C THR A 167 13.03 -25.27 7.62
N ASN A 168 12.54 -24.24 6.91
CA ASN A 168 12.10 -24.31 5.51
C ASN A 168 11.16 -25.50 5.22
N THR A 169 10.68 -26.21 6.26
CA THR A 169 9.75 -27.32 6.15
C THR A 169 8.36 -26.82 6.50
N VAL A 170 7.68 -26.31 5.49
CA VAL A 170 6.24 -26.03 5.58
C VAL A 170 5.54 -27.38 5.57
N GLU A 171 4.89 -27.77 6.67
CA GLU A 171 3.93 -28.87 6.60
C GLU A 171 2.84 -28.47 5.63
N ASN A 172 2.66 -29.24 4.56
CA ASN A 172 1.56 -29.03 3.61
C ASN A 172 0.21 -29.17 4.36
N SER A 173 -0.28 -28.04 4.85
CA SER A 173 -1.64 -27.99 5.36
C SER A 173 -2.60 -28.08 4.17
N GLU A 174 -3.62 -28.89 4.28
CA GLU A 174 -4.67 -29.05 3.26
C GLU A 174 -5.42 -27.74 2.96
N TYR A 175 -5.23 -26.71 3.77
CA TYR A 175 -5.80 -25.36 3.61
C TYR A 175 -4.84 -24.36 2.96
N MET A 176 -3.58 -24.73 2.76
CA MET A 176 -2.50 -23.82 2.33
C MET A 176 -2.50 -23.61 0.81
N PRO A 177 -2.41 -22.38 0.33
CA PRO A 177 -2.28 -22.10 -1.09
C PRO A 177 -0.84 -22.34 -1.61
N ILE A 178 -0.70 -22.58 -2.90
CA ILE A 178 0.56 -22.96 -3.53
C ILE A 178 1.67 -21.88 -3.37
N GLU A 179 1.32 -20.61 -3.37
CA GLU A 179 2.29 -19.54 -3.16
C GLU A 179 2.90 -19.57 -1.77
N GLN A 180 2.14 -19.99 -0.77
CA GLN A 180 2.63 -20.16 0.60
C GLN A 180 3.57 -21.37 0.70
N VAL A 181 3.22 -22.49 0.04
CA VAL A 181 4.09 -23.68 -0.06
C VAL A 181 5.44 -23.31 -0.70
N ASN A 182 5.45 -22.38 -1.65
CA ASN A 182 6.65 -21.87 -2.32
C ASN A 182 7.35 -20.74 -1.55
N GLY A 183 6.99 -20.47 -0.29
CA GLY A 183 7.60 -19.44 0.55
C GLY A 183 7.22 -18.00 0.20
N ASN A 184 6.28 -17.79 -0.72
CA ASN A 184 5.84 -16.45 -1.15
C ASN A 184 4.55 -16.03 -0.42
N LEU A 185 4.67 -15.73 0.85
CA LEU A 185 3.56 -15.36 1.73
C LEU A 185 2.87 -14.07 1.32
N LYS A 186 1.53 -14.07 1.31
CA LYS A 186 0.66 -12.92 1.01
C LYS A 186 -0.49 -12.84 2.00
N TYR A 187 -1.02 -11.65 2.25
CA TYR A 187 -2.23 -11.48 3.08
C TYR A 187 -3.42 -12.29 2.55
N ASN A 188 -3.53 -12.43 1.24
CA ASN A 188 -4.59 -13.23 0.63
C ASN A 188 -4.34 -14.75 0.65
N SER A 189 -3.23 -15.21 1.21
CA SER A 189 -3.03 -16.62 1.56
C SER A 189 -3.95 -17.04 2.71
N ASP A 190 -4.13 -16.18 3.72
CA ASP A 190 -5.10 -16.37 4.80
C ASP A 190 -6.55 -16.37 4.27
N ILE A 191 -6.85 -15.48 3.31
CA ILE A 191 -8.16 -15.42 2.64
C ILE A 191 -8.46 -16.72 1.86
N TYR A 192 -7.46 -17.28 1.20
CA TYR A 192 -7.61 -18.56 0.50
C TYR A 192 -7.94 -19.69 1.49
N ALA A 193 -7.18 -19.81 2.56
CA ALA A 193 -7.40 -20.84 3.59
C ALA A 193 -8.81 -20.75 4.17
N LEU A 194 -9.28 -19.53 4.47
CA LEU A 194 -10.64 -19.29 4.95
C LEU A 194 -11.71 -19.66 3.90
N GLY A 195 -11.45 -19.40 2.63
CA GLY A 195 -12.31 -19.83 1.52
C GLY A 195 -12.44 -21.36 1.40
N ILE A 196 -11.34 -22.09 1.64
CA ILE A 196 -11.35 -23.57 1.70
C ILE A 196 -12.17 -24.07 2.89
N ILE A 197 -12.05 -23.42 4.07
CA ILE A 197 -12.87 -23.73 5.25
C ILE A 197 -14.36 -23.54 4.95
N ALA A 198 -14.73 -22.44 4.26
CA ALA A 198 -16.11 -22.19 3.87
C ALA A 198 -16.67 -23.28 2.94
N ILE A 199 -15.87 -23.77 1.98
CA ILE A 199 -16.27 -24.91 1.11
C ILE A 199 -16.44 -26.18 1.94
N ALA A 200 -15.50 -26.47 2.85
CA ALA A 200 -15.57 -27.63 3.72
C ALA A 200 -16.83 -27.61 4.59
N ALA A 201 -17.13 -26.45 5.18
CA ALA A 201 -18.33 -26.26 6.00
C ALA A 201 -19.63 -26.43 5.21
N LEU A 202 -19.74 -25.83 4.01
CA LEU A 202 -20.93 -25.97 3.14
C LEU A 202 -21.15 -27.38 2.61
N LYS A 203 -20.11 -28.20 2.54
CA LYS A 203 -20.20 -29.59 2.04
C LYS A 203 -20.16 -30.63 3.16
N GLY A 204 -19.86 -30.26 4.40
CA GLY A 204 -19.60 -31.18 5.49
C GLY A 204 -18.40 -32.10 5.20
N LEU A 205 -17.27 -31.53 4.68
CA LEU A 205 -16.10 -32.31 4.33
C LEU A 205 -15.09 -32.32 5.50
N PRO A 206 -14.58 -33.50 5.90
CA PRO A 206 -13.49 -33.59 6.86
C PRO A 206 -12.15 -33.14 6.23
N ALA A 207 -11.19 -32.75 7.06
CA ALA A 207 -9.89 -32.23 6.62
C ALA A 207 -9.20 -33.14 5.58
N LYS A 208 -9.16 -34.45 5.80
CA LYS A 208 -8.54 -35.43 4.89
C LYS A 208 -9.13 -35.50 3.48
N GLU A 209 -10.33 -34.95 3.24
CA GLU A 209 -10.93 -34.87 1.89
C GLU A 209 -10.64 -33.56 1.16
N ILE A 210 -10.06 -32.58 1.84
CA ILE A 210 -9.76 -31.27 1.27
C ILE A 210 -8.67 -31.34 0.20
N SER A 211 -7.67 -32.19 0.39
CA SER A 211 -6.63 -32.42 -0.63
C SER A 211 -7.23 -32.95 -1.94
N ASN A 212 -8.26 -33.82 -1.84
CA ASN A 212 -8.99 -34.31 -3.00
C ASN A 212 -9.78 -33.20 -3.68
N LEU A 213 -10.39 -32.30 -2.90
CA LEU A 213 -11.10 -31.14 -3.40
C LEU A 213 -10.17 -30.17 -4.15
N GLN A 214 -9.01 -29.90 -3.60
CA GLN A 214 -8.02 -29.02 -4.24
C GLN A 214 -7.49 -29.59 -5.57
N ASN A 215 -7.45 -30.90 -5.73
CA ASN A 215 -7.06 -31.58 -6.97
C ASN A 215 -8.16 -31.55 -8.04
N GLN A 216 -9.44 -31.30 -7.67
CA GLN A 216 -10.56 -31.14 -8.56
C GLN A 216 -10.59 -29.74 -9.18
N ARG A 217 -9.63 -29.41 -10.02
CA ARG A 217 -9.55 -28.10 -10.68
C ARG A 217 -9.99 -28.17 -12.13
N ASN A 218 -10.68 -27.13 -12.58
CA ASN A 218 -10.96 -26.93 -13.98
C ASN A 218 -9.64 -26.76 -14.75
N LYS A 219 -9.38 -27.61 -15.75
CA LYS A 219 -8.13 -27.62 -16.51
C LYS A 219 -7.83 -26.30 -17.26
N LEU A 220 -8.88 -25.53 -17.61
CA LEU A 220 -8.75 -24.27 -18.35
C LEU A 220 -8.61 -23.06 -17.43
N THR A 221 -9.35 -23.02 -16.31
CA THR A 221 -9.40 -21.84 -15.42
C THR A 221 -8.55 -21.99 -14.17
N GLY A 222 -8.13 -23.22 -13.82
CA GLY A 222 -7.45 -23.53 -12.57
C GLY A 222 -8.33 -23.40 -11.32
N GLU A 223 -9.62 -23.13 -11.48
CA GLU A 223 -10.56 -22.96 -10.37
C GLU A 223 -10.97 -24.30 -9.76
N ILE A 224 -11.17 -24.32 -8.43
CA ILE A 224 -11.65 -25.51 -7.73
C ILE A 224 -13.12 -25.76 -8.11
N VAL A 225 -13.42 -27.00 -8.54
CA VAL A 225 -14.79 -27.43 -8.87
C VAL A 225 -15.40 -28.04 -7.61
N TRP A 226 -15.97 -27.20 -6.74
CA TRP A 226 -16.52 -27.64 -5.45
C TRP A 226 -18.04 -27.75 -5.44
N ARG A 227 -18.76 -27.14 -6.41
CA ARG A 227 -20.22 -27.22 -6.52
C ARG A 227 -20.62 -28.40 -7.40
N ASP A 228 -21.53 -29.18 -6.91
CA ASP A 228 -22.22 -30.23 -7.66
C ASP A 228 -23.72 -29.87 -7.82
N LYS A 229 -24.45 -30.71 -8.57
CA LYS A 229 -25.88 -30.47 -8.86
C LYS A 229 -26.76 -30.48 -7.63
N ASN A 230 -26.33 -31.10 -6.53
CA ASN A 230 -27.13 -31.30 -5.31
C ASN A 230 -26.88 -30.18 -4.28
N LEU A 231 -25.74 -29.47 -4.39
CA LEU A 231 -25.40 -28.40 -3.46
C LEU A 231 -26.05 -27.09 -3.89
N LYS A 232 -27.15 -26.72 -3.24
CA LYS A 232 -27.83 -25.43 -3.44
C LYS A 232 -27.13 -24.36 -2.59
N VAL A 233 -26.36 -23.52 -3.22
CA VAL A 233 -25.70 -22.37 -2.59
C VAL A 233 -26.05 -21.11 -3.37
N ASN A 234 -26.36 -20.01 -2.65
CA ASN A 234 -26.63 -18.70 -3.21
C ASN A 234 -25.54 -18.32 -4.21
N ARG A 235 -25.94 -17.86 -5.40
CA ARG A 235 -25.00 -17.52 -6.47
C ARG A 235 -23.99 -16.44 -6.07
N ARG A 236 -24.40 -15.46 -5.24
CA ARG A 236 -23.52 -14.39 -4.77
C ARG A 236 -22.49 -14.93 -3.79
N LEU A 237 -22.88 -15.72 -2.79
CA LEU A 237 -21.97 -16.36 -1.85
C LEU A 237 -20.98 -17.27 -2.59
N ALA A 238 -21.46 -18.08 -3.54
CA ALA A 238 -20.61 -18.94 -4.35
C ALA A 238 -19.57 -18.14 -5.17
N LYS A 239 -19.94 -16.97 -5.71
CA LYS A 239 -19.02 -16.08 -6.44
C LYS A 239 -17.92 -15.51 -5.53
N ILE A 240 -18.27 -15.14 -4.29
CA ILE A 240 -17.32 -14.67 -3.28
C ILE A 240 -16.33 -15.78 -2.95
N ILE A 241 -16.81 -16.97 -2.56
CA ILE A 241 -15.96 -18.10 -2.22
C ILE A 241 -15.05 -18.49 -3.40
N ASN A 242 -15.59 -18.57 -4.62
CA ASN A 242 -14.77 -18.82 -5.81
C ASN A 242 -13.65 -17.81 -6.00
N LYS A 243 -13.89 -16.52 -5.71
CA LYS A 243 -12.86 -15.48 -5.79
C LYS A 243 -11.83 -15.62 -4.66
N MET A 244 -12.23 -16.05 -3.46
CA MET A 244 -11.32 -16.33 -2.34
C MET A 244 -10.32 -17.44 -2.66
N VAL A 245 -10.78 -18.54 -3.33
CA VAL A 245 -9.97 -19.74 -3.58
C VAL A 245 -9.34 -19.83 -4.97
N ARG A 246 -9.23 -18.72 -5.70
CA ARG A 246 -8.57 -18.72 -7.01
C ARG A 246 -7.13 -19.20 -6.91
N PHE A 247 -6.67 -19.98 -7.90
CA PHE A 247 -5.30 -20.47 -7.96
C PHE A 247 -4.30 -19.32 -8.09
N ASP A 248 -4.54 -18.40 -9.01
CA ASP A 248 -3.74 -17.18 -9.17
C ASP A 248 -4.09 -16.19 -8.05
N TYR A 249 -3.16 -16.03 -7.10
CA TYR A 249 -3.34 -15.12 -5.96
C TYR A 249 -3.60 -13.67 -6.36
N ARG A 250 -3.15 -13.22 -7.55
CA ARG A 250 -3.39 -11.85 -8.06
C ARG A 250 -4.85 -11.62 -8.46
N LYS A 251 -5.61 -12.70 -8.70
CA LYS A 251 -7.03 -12.67 -9.05
C LYS A 251 -7.94 -12.93 -7.87
N ARG A 252 -7.40 -13.15 -6.67
CA ARG A 252 -8.16 -13.24 -5.42
C ARG A 252 -8.51 -11.85 -4.90
N TYR A 253 -9.31 -11.79 -3.85
CA TYR A 253 -9.36 -10.62 -2.99
C TYR A 253 -7.96 -10.35 -2.44
N GLN A 254 -7.53 -9.10 -2.46
CA GLN A 254 -6.21 -8.76 -1.94
C GLN A 254 -6.25 -8.49 -0.43
N TYR A 255 -7.38 -8.06 0.09
CA TYR A 255 -7.59 -7.69 1.49
C TYR A 255 -8.88 -8.31 2.04
N ALA A 256 -8.89 -8.61 3.34
CA ALA A 256 -10.06 -9.15 4.05
C ALA A 256 -11.25 -8.18 4.02
N THR A 257 -11.00 -6.87 4.00
CA THR A 257 -12.05 -5.85 3.86
C THR A 257 -12.86 -5.99 2.58
N GLU A 258 -12.24 -6.32 1.45
CA GLU A 258 -12.94 -6.50 0.18
C GLU A 258 -13.95 -7.67 0.24
N VAL A 259 -13.59 -8.74 0.95
CA VAL A 259 -14.48 -9.90 1.15
C VAL A 259 -15.65 -9.52 2.03
N LEU A 260 -15.38 -8.80 3.14
CA LEU A 260 -16.43 -8.31 4.06
C LEU A 260 -17.43 -7.40 3.36
N ASP A 261 -16.96 -6.50 2.51
CA ASP A 261 -17.83 -5.58 1.76
C ASP A 261 -18.74 -6.35 0.79
N ASP A 262 -18.25 -7.39 0.15
CA ASP A 262 -19.07 -8.22 -0.73
C ASP A 262 -20.03 -9.13 0.05
N LEU A 263 -19.66 -9.62 1.25
CA LEU A 263 -20.56 -10.35 2.15
C LEU A 263 -21.70 -9.46 2.68
N LYS A 264 -21.42 -8.23 3.10
CA LYS A 264 -22.42 -7.25 3.55
C LYS A 264 -23.47 -6.94 2.48
N LYS A 265 -23.11 -6.98 1.19
CA LYS A 265 -24.06 -6.81 0.08
C LYS A 265 -25.05 -7.96 -0.02
N ILE A 266 -24.71 -9.17 0.45
CA ILE A 266 -25.64 -10.30 0.49
C ILE A 266 -26.64 -10.10 1.63
N THR A 267 -26.17 -9.80 2.84
CA THR A 267 -27.01 -9.65 4.04
C THR A 267 -27.96 -8.46 3.97
N ASN A 268 -27.50 -7.31 3.39
CA ASN A 268 -28.33 -6.12 3.25
C ASN A 268 -29.47 -6.28 2.22
N VAL A 269 -29.32 -7.16 1.22
CA VAL A 269 -30.34 -7.38 0.19
C VAL A 269 -31.50 -8.24 0.75
N ASP A 270 -31.20 -9.19 1.63
CA ASP A 270 -32.24 -10.01 2.26
C ASP A 270 -33.12 -9.16 3.20
N ASP A 271 -32.54 -8.18 3.90
CA ASP A 271 -33.28 -7.21 4.72
C ASP A 271 -34.17 -6.26 3.88
N ASP A 272 -33.70 -5.84 2.71
CA ASP A 272 -34.48 -4.98 1.82
C ASP A 272 -35.58 -5.75 1.06
N GLU A 273 -35.35 -7.01 0.68
CA GLU A 273 -36.40 -7.88 0.12
C GLU A 273 -37.48 -8.23 1.15
N GLN A 274 -37.13 -8.52 2.40
CA GLN A 274 -38.12 -8.72 3.48
C GLN A 274 -38.91 -7.43 3.76
N LYS A 275 -38.27 -6.27 3.81
CA LYS A 275 -38.96 -4.97 3.95
C LYS A 275 -39.83 -4.63 2.74
N GLN A 276 -39.41 -4.99 1.52
CA GLN A 276 -40.23 -4.85 0.32
C GLN A 276 -41.39 -5.85 0.29
N LEU A 277 -41.19 -7.08 0.74
CA LEU A 277 -42.26 -8.07 0.83
C LEU A 277 -43.31 -7.66 1.87
N GLN A 278 -42.89 -7.16 3.04
CA GLN A 278 -43.81 -6.60 4.04
C GLN A 278 -44.55 -5.36 3.53
N LYS A 279 -43.86 -4.47 2.79
CA LYS A 279 -44.52 -3.33 2.12
C LYS A 279 -45.49 -3.76 1.02
N LYS A 280 -45.16 -4.81 0.24
CA LYS A 280 -46.03 -5.37 -0.79
C LYS A 280 -47.27 -6.06 -0.16
N LEU A 281 -47.12 -6.81 0.93
CA LEU A 281 -48.24 -7.39 1.68
C LEU A 281 -49.15 -6.30 2.28
N LEU A 282 -48.57 -5.25 2.84
CA LEU A 282 -49.32 -4.09 3.35
C LEU A 282 -50.05 -3.35 2.24
N LEU A 283 -49.39 -3.16 1.07
CA LEU A 283 -49.97 -2.50 -0.10
C LEU A 283 -51.08 -3.38 -0.75
N VAL A 284 -50.99 -4.69 -0.74
CA VAL A 284 -52.04 -5.61 -1.19
C VAL A 284 -53.24 -5.56 -0.25
N LEU A 285 -53.04 -5.49 1.08
CA LEU A 285 -54.13 -5.31 2.04
C LEU A 285 -54.81 -3.93 1.88
N ILE A 286 -54.06 -2.86 1.66
CA ILE A 286 -54.58 -1.50 1.36
C ILE A 286 -55.26 -1.49 -0.02
N GLY A 287 -54.69 -2.17 -1.03
CA GLY A 287 -55.23 -2.30 -2.37
C GLY A 287 -56.59 -2.99 -2.41
N VAL A 288 -56.79 -4.02 -1.60
CA VAL A 288 -58.11 -4.73 -1.48
C VAL A 288 -59.16 -3.79 -0.85
N ILE A 289 -58.79 -2.97 0.13
CA ILE A 289 -59.71 -2.00 0.76
C ILE A 289 -60.01 -0.84 -0.19
N VAL A 290 -59.04 -0.39 -1.00
CA VAL A 290 -59.20 0.70 -1.97
C VAL A 290 -59.95 0.26 -3.23
N CYS A 291 -59.80 -1.00 -3.69
CA CYS A 291 -60.55 -1.55 -4.84
C CYS A 291 -62.06 -1.64 -4.58
N ILE A 292 -62.49 -1.76 -3.34
CA ILE A 292 -63.91 -1.77 -2.99
C ILE A 292 -64.51 -0.37 -2.98
N THR A 293 -63.68 0.67 -2.76
CA THR A 293 -64.15 2.08 -2.74
C THR A 293 -63.96 2.84 -4.06
N LEU A 294 -63.15 2.37 -4.98
CA LEU A 294 -62.81 3.02 -6.26
C LEU A 294 -63.47 2.42 -7.50
N GLY A 295 -64.28 1.39 -7.37
CA GLY A 295 -65.08 0.83 -8.48
C GLY A 295 -66.14 1.77 -9.05
N VAL A 296 -66.32 2.95 -8.47
CA VAL A 296 -67.32 3.98 -8.92
C VAL A 296 -66.70 5.25 -9.52
N ALA A 297 -65.36 5.44 -9.34
CA ALA A 297 -64.70 6.68 -9.77
C ALA A 297 -63.81 6.56 -11.04
N ALA A 298 -63.59 5.38 -11.60
CA ALA A 298 -62.62 5.15 -12.68
C ALA A 298 -63.15 5.36 -14.11
N TRP A 299 -64.29 6.01 -14.29
CA TRP A 299 -64.82 6.30 -15.65
C TRP A 299 -64.67 7.77 -16.10
N GLN A 300 -64.09 8.62 -15.30
CA GLN A 300 -63.80 10.02 -15.73
C GLN A 300 -62.34 10.32 -15.41
N PHE A 301 -61.53 10.42 -16.39
CA PHE A 301 -60.24 11.09 -16.58
C PHE A 301 -59.20 10.23 -17.33
N ARG A 302 -59.40 10.19 -18.64
CA ARG A 302 -58.29 9.95 -19.57
C ARG A 302 -57.58 11.29 -19.74
N SER A 303 -56.53 11.51 -18.95
CA SER A 303 -55.56 12.59 -19.20
C SER A 303 -54.24 12.01 -19.72
N PRO A 304 -53.51 12.69 -20.60
CA PRO A 304 -52.29 12.21 -21.23
C PRO A 304 -51.19 12.04 -20.17
N LYS A 305 -50.35 11.00 -20.33
CA LYS A 305 -49.21 10.71 -19.43
C LYS A 305 -48.34 11.95 -19.30
N PRO A 306 -47.99 12.39 -18.07
CA PRO A 306 -47.20 13.59 -17.92
C PRO A 306 -45.74 13.38 -18.41
N VAL A 307 -45.26 14.32 -19.21
CA VAL A 307 -43.88 14.44 -19.71
C VAL A 307 -42.83 14.27 -18.60
N ARG A 308 -43.19 14.60 -17.37
CA ARG A 308 -42.35 14.48 -16.17
C ARG A 308 -41.85 13.04 -15.86
N ASN A 309 -42.65 12.01 -16.21
CA ASN A 309 -42.24 10.62 -15.98
C ASN A 309 -41.14 10.13 -16.97
N THR A 310 -41.14 10.69 -18.19
CA THR A 310 -40.18 10.32 -19.23
C THR A 310 -38.81 10.94 -18.97
N GLN A 311 -38.76 12.20 -18.53
CA GLN A 311 -37.52 12.89 -18.16
C GLN A 311 -36.84 12.26 -16.97
N GLN A 312 -37.59 11.89 -15.92
CA GLN A 312 -37.04 11.21 -14.74
C GLN A 312 -36.52 9.80 -15.07
N THR A 313 -37.14 9.10 -16.04
CA THR A 313 -36.68 7.81 -16.54
C THR A 313 -35.35 7.93 -17.30
N LEU A 314 -35.19 8.97 -18.13
CA LEU A 314 -33.95 9.26 -18.87
C LEU A 314 -32.81 9.66 -17.91
N TYR A 315 -33.13 10.53 -16.94
CA TYR A 315 -32.16 10.86 -15.88
C TYR A 315 -31.65 9.61 -15.16
N GLN A 316 -32.57 8.73 -14.72
CA GLN A 316 -32.19 7.49 -14.03
C GLN A 316 -31.37 6.53 -14.93
N LYS A 317 -31.67 6.46 -16.23
CA LYS A 317 -30.87 5.70 -17.19
C LYS A 317 -29.47 6.29 -17.33
N GLY A 318 -29.35 7.61 -17.38
CA GLY A 318 -28.07 8.31 -17.40
C GLY A 318 -27.26 8.03 -16.13
N GLU A 319 -27.89 8.08 -14.95
CA GLU A 319 -27.25 7.73 -13.67
C GLU A 319 -26.74 6.28 -13.67
N ASN A 320 -27.53 5.31 -14.11
CA ASN A 320 -27.13 3.91 -14.18
C ASN A 320 -25.91 3.72 -15.10
N LYS A 321 -25.92 4.36 -16.28
CA LYS A 321 -24.78 4.30 -17.21
C LYS A 321 -23.55 5.00 -16.64
N TYR A 322 -23.72 6.11 -15.91
CA TYR A 322 -22.64 6.79 -15.21
C TYR A 322 -21.99 5.88 -14.17
N ASP A 323 -22.80 5.20 -13.35
CA ASP A 323 -22.34 4.26 -12.32
C ASP A 323 -21.65 3.01 -12.92
N GLU A 324 -22.04 2.63 -14.14
CA GLU A 324 -21.37 1.58 -14.93
C GLU A 324 -20.06 2.06 -15.58
N GLY A 325 -19.74 3.34 -15.50
CA GLY A 325 -18.56 3.95 -16.13
C GLY A 325 -18.73 4.27 -17.61
N ASN A 326 -19.96 4.14 -18.15
CA ASN A 326 -20.30 4.50 -19.52
C ASN A 326 -20.71 5.98 -19.58
N TYR A 327 -19.73 6.86 -19.51
CA TYR A 327 -19.97 8.31 -19.41
C TYR A 327 -20.53 8.90 -20.70
N GLU A 328 -20.11 8.43 -21.88
CA GLU A 328 -20.67 8.84 -23.17
C GLU A 328 -22.16 8.51 -23.25
N GLY A 329 -22.53 7.26 -22.91
CA GLY A 329 -23.92 6.84 -22.89
C GLY A 329 -24.77 7.59 -21.85
N ALA A 330 -24.18 7.96 -20.70
CA ALA A 330 -24.82 8.79 -19.69
C ALA A 330 -25.12 10.20 -20.24
N ILE A 331 -24.15 10.82 -20.92
CA ILE A 331 -24.31 12.14 -21.57
C ILE A 331 -25.45 12.12 -22.60
N GLU A 332 -25.59 11.06 -23.38
CA GLU A 332 -26.69 10.93 -24.35
C GLU A 332 -28.07 10.96 -23.66
N ASP A 333 -28.22 10.18 -22.57
CA ASP A 333 -29.47 10.14 -21.81
C ASP A 333 -29.72 11.47 -21.08
N PHE A 334 -28.71 12.11 -20.52
CA PHE A 334 -28.81 13.45 -19.93
C PHE A 334 -29.15 14.51 -20.97
N ASN A 335 -28.62 14.45 -22.21
CA ASN A 335 -28.99 15.31 -23.31
C ASN A 335 -30.50 15.22 -23.66
N GLN A 336 -31.03 14.00 -23.65
CA GLN A 336 -32.46 13.80 -23.89
C GLN A 336 -33.29 14.29 -22.70
N ALA A 337 -32.86 14.10 -21.48
CA ALA A 337 -33.52 14.62 -20.28
C ALA A 337 -33.56 16.14 -20.27
N ILE A 338 -32.47 16.84 -20.66
CA ILE A 338 -32.37 18.29 -20.77
C ILE A 338 -33.29 18.81 -21.88
N LYS A 339 -33.43 18.11 -23.01
CA LYS A 339 -34.38 18.50 -24.08
C LYS A 339 -35.83 18.49 -23.60
N LEU A 340 -36.17 17.57 -22.68
CA LEU A 340 -37.52 17.50 -22.12
C LEU A 340 -37.77 18.53 -21.00
N ASP A 341 -36.75 18.85 -20.23
CA ASP A 341 -36.80 19.85 -19.17
C ASP A 341 -35.50 20.65 -19.09
N PRO A 342 -35.36 21.74 -19.85
CA PRO A 342 -34.18 22.59 -19.87
C PRO A 342 -33.95 23.39 -18.59
N GLN A 343 -34.89 23.35 -17.63
CA GLN A 343 -34.77 24.06 -16.35
C GLN A 343 -34.27 23.17 -15.19
N ASN A 344 -33.93 21.93 -15.47
CA ASN A 344 -33.49 21.01 -14.45
C ASN A 344 -31.99 21.14 -14.19
N ALA A 345 -31.59 21.91 -13.17
CA ALA A 345 -30.22 22.16 -12.77
C ALA A 345 -29.46 20.86 -12.47
N LEU A 346 -30.13 19.85 -11.86
CA LEU A 346 -29.50 18.58 -11.47
C LEU A 346 -28.96 17.83 -12.68
N VAL A 347 -29.71 17.79 -13.79
CA VAL A 347 -29.30 17.04 -15.00
C VAL A 347 -28.08 17.69 -15.65
N TYR A 348 -28.02 19.04 -15.68
CA TYR A 348 -26.81 19.74 -16.13
C TYR A 348 -25.60 19.40 -15.26
N ASN A 349 -25.77 19.46 -13.94
CA ASN A 349 -24.65 19.15 -13.03
C ASN A 349 -24.13 17.70 -13.22
N ARG A 350 -25.04 16.75 -13.37
CA ARG A 350 -24.66 15.34 -13.62
C ARG A 350 -24.02 15.11 -14.98
N ARG A 351 -24.49 15.81 -16.02
CA ARG A 351 -23.85 15.78 -17.33
C ARG A 351 -22.46 16.42 -17.29
N GLY A 352 -22.30 17.50 -16.55
CA GLY A 352 -21.01 18.15 -16.29
C GLY A 352 -20.01 17.20 -15.60
N ASP A 353 -20.47 16.44 -14.60
CA ASP A 353 -19.61 15.43 -13.97
C ASP A 353 -19.21 14.30 -14.94
N ALA A 354 -20.13 13.85 -15.82
CA ALA A 354 -19.81 12.88 -16.88
C ALA A 354 -18.77 13.44 -17.88
N TYR A 355 -18.89 14.69 -18.30
CA TYR A 355 -17.87 15.37 -19.13
C TYR A 355 -16.52 15.45 -18.41
N TYR A 356 -16.52 15.80 -17.11
CA TYR A 356 -15.30 15.81 -16.31
C TYR A 356 -14.58 14.45 -16.30
N ARG A 357 -15.35 13.35 -16.16
CA ARG A 357 -14.81 11.97 -16.18
C ARG A 357 -14.18 11.60 -17.51
N LEU A 358 -14.69 12.16 -18.62
CA LEU A 358 -14.13 12.01 -19.97
C LEU A 358 -12.93 12.92 -20.24
N GLY A 359 -12.63 13.86 -19.33
CA GLY A 359 -11.57 14.85 -19.50
C GLY A 359 -11.96 16.08 -20.29
N ASP A 360 -13.25 16.24 -20.64
CA ASP A 360 -13.78 17.45 -21.29
C ASP A 360 -14.14 18.50 -20.23
N TYR A 361 -13.12 19.16 -19.73
CA TYR A 361 -13.26 20.09 -18.61
C TYR A 361 -13.96 21.39 -18.99
N GLU A 362 -13.91 21.79 -20.26
CA GLU A 362 -14.64 22.93 -20.81
C GLU A 362 -16.15 22.71 -20.78
N GLN A 363 -16.60 21.54 -21.23
CA GLN A 363 -18.04 21.21 -21.18
C GLN A 363 -18.51 21.01 -19.73
N ALA A 364 -17.70 20.39 -18.88
CA ALA A 364 -17.97 20.26 -17.46
C ALA A 364 -18.18 21.64 -16.80
N GLN A 365 -17.29 22.61 -17.09
CA GLN A 365 -17.39 23.98 -16.59
C GLN A 365 -18.65 24.68 -17.13
N ALA A 366 -19.02 24.49 -18.41
CA ALA A 366 -20.17 25.08 -19.00
C ALA A 366 -21.47 24.54 -18.36
N ASP A 367 -21.59 23.23 -18.19
CA ASP A 367 -22.75 22.59 -17.59
C ASP A 367 -22.92 22.95 -16.12
N SER A 368 -21.86 22.95 -15.32
CA SER A 368 -21.92 23.40 -13.93
C SER A 368 -22.28 24.90 -13.85
N SER A 369 -21.87 25.73 -14.83
CA SER A 369 -22.26 27.12 -14.88
C SER A 369 -23.76 27.27 -15.18
N GLN A 370 -24.32 26.45 -16.07
CA GLN A 370 -25.76 26.42 -16.34
C GLN A 370 -26.53 25.92 -15.11
N ALA A 371 -26.04 24.92 -14.41
CA ALA A 371 -26.63 24.45 -13.15
C ALA A 371 -26.71 25.58 -12.10
N ILE A 372 -25.65 26.38 -11.97
CA ILE A 372 -25.60 27.54 -11.06
C ILE A 372 -26.58 28.62 -11.46
N VAL A 373 -26.74 28.90 -12.77
CA VAL A 373 -27.73 29.87 -13.27
C VAL A 373 -29.13 29.42 -12.88
N LEU A 374 -29.45 28.14 -13.01
CA LEU A 374 -30.75 27.58 -12.69
C LEU A 374 -30.98 27.42 -11.18
N ASN A 375 -29.94 27.09 -10.41
CA ASN A 375 -29.99 26.99 -8.96
C ASN A 375 -28.76 27.62 -8.30
N PRO A 376 -28.74 28.92 -8.00
CA PRO A 376 -27.62 29.62 -7.38
C PRO A 376 -27.32 29.21 -5.93
N GLN A 377 -28.16 28.36 -5.32
CA GLN A 377 -27.97 27.86 -3.95
C GLN A 377 -27.43 26.44 -3.92
N ASP A 378 -27.08 25.87 -5.07
CA ASP A 378 -26.52 24.53 -5.13
C ASP A 378 -24.99 24.54 -4.87
N ALA A 379 -24.59 24.14 -3.67
CA ALA A 379 -23.19 24.05 -3.27
C ALA A 379 -22.40 23.08 -4.16
N ASN A 380 -23.04 21.98 -4.62
CA ASN A 380 -22.38 20.98 -5.46
C ASN A 380 -22.04 21.55 -6.84
N ALA A 381 -22.92 22.33 -7.43
CA ALA A 381 -22.68 22.95 -8.75
C ALA A 381 -21.45 23.89 -8.70
N TYR A 382 -21.29 24.68 -7.63
CA TYR A 382 -20.06 25.47 -7.43
C TYR A 382 -18.84 24.58 -7.19
N PHE A 383 -18.97 23.51 -6.41
CA PHE A 383 -17.86 22.57 -6.18
C PHE A 383 -17.39 21.94 -7.49
N ASP A 384 -18.31 21.43 -8.31
CA ASP A 384 -18.03 20.77 -9.58
C ASP A 384 -17.41 21.73 -10.60
N ARG A 385 -17.91 22.99 -10.66
CA ARG A 385 -17.29 24.02 -11.49
C ARG A 385 -15.88 24.39 -11.01
N GLY A 386 -15.69 24.51 -9.71
CA GLY A 386 -14.37 24.70 -9.10
C GLY A 386 -13.40 23.57 -9.44
N PHE A 387 -13.92 22.35 -9.52
CA PHE A 387 -13.14 21.16 -9.89
C PHE A 387 -12.74 21.20 -11.36
N ALA A 388 -13.67 21.58 -12.26
CA ALA A 388 -13.39 21.81 -13.67
C ALA A 388 -12.38 22.97 -13.88
N PHE A 389 -12.53 24.10 -13.18
CA PHE A 389 -11.54 25.18 -13.21
C PHE A 389 -10.14 24.75 -12.75
N SER A 390 -10.08 23.91 -11.70
CA SER A 390 -8.79 23.37 -11.23
C SER A 390 -8.11 22.52 -12.30
N ALA A 391 -8.87 21.67 -13.00
CA ALA A 391 -8.36 20.85 -14.10
C ALA A 391 -7.87 21.68 -15.28
N LEU A 392 -8.54 22.81 -15.55
CA LEU A 392 -8.14 23.79 -16.57
C LEU A 392 -6.99 24.71 -16.13
N GLY A 393 -6.44 24.55 -14.92
CA GLY A 393 -5.38 25.40 -14.38
C GLY A 393 -5.84 26.79 -13.94
N LYS A 394 -7.15 27.06 -13.93
CA LYS A 394 -7.78 28.33 -13.51
C LYS A 394 -7.98 28.35 -11.98
N TYR A 395 -6.86 28.34 -11.24
CA TYR A 395 -6.88 28.11 -9.78
C TYR A 395 -7.54 29.24 -8.98
N LYS A 396 -7.49 30.49 -9.47
CA LYS A 396 -8.14 31.62 -8.81
C LYS A 396 -9.66 31.50 -8.86
N GLU A 397 -10.18 31.16 -10.03
CA GLU A 397 -11.60 30.91 -10.27
C GLU A 397 -12.08 29.69 -9.45
N ALA A 398 -11.30 28.63 -9.43
CA ALA A 398 -11.57 27.45 -8.59
C ALA A 398 -11.69 27.82 -7.10
N ILE A 399 -10.76 28.62 -6.56
CA ILE A 399 -10.80 29.09 -5.16
C ILE A 399 -12.07 29.92 -4.88
N ALA A 400 -12.51 30.75 -5.82
CA ALA A 400 -13.73 31.52 -5.67
C ALA A 400 -14.96 30.61 -5.58
N ASP A 401 -15.05 29.62 -6.47
CA ASP A 401 -16.14 28.64 -6.48
C ASP A 401 -16.15 27.73 -5.25
N TYR A 402 -15.02 27.17 -4.86
CA TYR A 402 -14.93 26.41 -3.61
C TYR A 402 -15.29 27.26 -2.38
N THR A 403 -14.95 28.56 -2.40
CA THR A 403 -15.33 29.46 -1.31
C THR A 403 -16.83 29.68 -1.27
N GLN A 404 -17.49 29.78 -2.42
CA GLN A 404 -18.95 29.88 -2.49
C GLN A 404 -19.62 28.57 -2.08
N ALA A 405 -19.09 27.40 -2.51
CA ALA A 405 -19.57 26.09 -2.06
C ALA A 405 -19.49 25.96 -0.52
N ILE A 406 -18.36 26.37 0.09
CA ILE A 406 -18.18 26.40 1.55
C ILE A 406 -19.16 27.34 2.24
N LYS A 407 -19.45 28.50 1.64
CA LYS A 407 -20.42 29.45 2.19
C LYS A 407 -21.82 28.85 2.22
N LEU A 408 -22.19 28.09 1.18
CA LEU A 408 -23.49 27.43 1.07
C LEU A 408 -23.59 26.19 1.94
N ASN A 409 -22.52 25.41 2.02
CA ASN A 409 -22.43 24.21 2.87
C ASN A 409 -21.07 24.14 3.59
N SER A 410 -20.98 24.74 4.78
CA SER A 410 -19.75 24.77 5.57
C SER A 410 -19.37 23.44 6.24
N LYS A 411 -20.26 22.42 6.17
CA LYS A 411 -20.05 21.11 6.79
C LYS A 411 -19.47 20.09 5.79
N ASP A 412 -19.34 20.44 4.53
CA ASP A 412 -18.75 19.57 3.53
C ASP A 412 -17.23 19.71 3.52
N ALA A 413 -16.51 18.58 3.66
CA ALA A 413 -15.06 18.52 3.68
C ALA A 413 -14.42 18.70 2.29
N TYR A 414 -15.12 18.31 1.24
CA TYR A 414 -14.56 18.25 -0.11
C TYR A 414 -14.20 19.62 -0.70
N PRO A 415 -15.03 20.67 -0.59
CA PRO A 415 -14.65 22.00 -1.07
C PRO A 415 -13.45 22.60 -0.35
N TYR A 416 -13.26 22.32 0.95
CA TYR A 416 -12.04 22.74 1.66
C TYR A 416 -10.81 22.01 1.09
N TYR A 417 -10.89 20.71 0.85
CA TYR A 417 -9.80 19.96 0.25
C TYR A 417 -9.46 20.46 -1.16
N GLY A 418 -10.47 20.69 -2.01
CA GLY A 418 -10.28 21.22 -3.37
C GLY A 418 -9.64 22.62 -3.35
N ARG A 419 -10.11 23.51 -2.43
CA ARG A 419 -9.54 24.85 -2.28
C ARG A 419 -8.09 24.78 -1.78
N GLY A 420 -7.80 23.87 -0.86
CA GLY A 420 -6.44 23.62 -0.39
C GLY A 420 -5.49 23.21 -1.52
N LEU A 421 -5.92 22.31 -2.41
CA LEU A 421 -5.14 21.91 -3.59
C LEU A 421 -4.89 23.09 -4.55
N ALA A 422 -5.91 23.88 -4.82
CA ALA A 422 -5.78 25.07 -5.69
C ALA A 422 -4.84 26.12 -5.07
N ARG A 423 -4.87 26.30 -3.74
CA ARG A 423 -3.95 27.19 -3.01
C ARG A 423 -2.50 26.71 -3.07
N VAL A 424 -2.26 25.39 -3.02
CA VAL A 424 -0.90 24.83 -3.21
C VAL A 424 -0.32 25.24 -4.57
N GLN A 425 -1.13 25.20 -5.63
CA GLN A 425 -0.69 25.59 -6.98
C GLN A 425 -0.35 27.08 -7.06
N LEU A 426 -1.04 27.91 -6.32
CA LEU A 426 -0.74 29.34 -6.21
C LEU A 426 0.31 29.68 -5.14
N LYS A 427 0.94 28.66 -4.52
CA LYS A 427 1.95 28.80 -3.45
C LYS A 427 1.44 29.45 -2.16
N ASP A 428 0.11 29.52 -1.96
CA ASP A 428 -0.50 29.87 -0.67
C ASP A 428 -0.46 28.66 0.29
N ASN A 429 0.73 28.36 0.76
CA ASN A 429 0.98 27.17 1.60
C ASN A 429 0.25 27.25 2.95
N LYS A 430 0.12 28.46 3.53
CA LYS A 430 -0.55 28.65 4.81
C LYS A 430 -2.04 28.39 4.68
N GLY A 431 -2.71 29.02 3.74
CA GLY A 431 -4.12 28.82 3.50
C GLY A 431 -4.44 27.38 3.09
N ALA A 432 -3.53 26.70 2.36
CA ALA A 432 -3.70 25.29 2.02
C ALA A 432 -3.67 24.37 3.26
N ILE A 433 -2.75 24.58 4.21
CA ILE A 433 -2.69 23.81 5.48
C ILE A 433 -3.95 24.05 6.31
N GLU A 434 -4.45 25.29 6.37
CA GLU A 434 -5.69 25.64 7.07
C GLU A 434 -6.89 24.91 6.45
N ASP A 435 -7.00 24.90 5.13
CA ASP A 435 -8.06 24.21 4.40
C ASP A 435 -8.01 22.69 4.57
N PHE A 436 -6.85 22.07 4.42
CA PHE A 436 -6.69 20.62 4.68
C PHE A 436 -7.03 20.28 6.13
N SER A 437 -6.64 21.14 7.09
CA SER A 437 -6.96 20.93 8.50
C SER A 437 -8.45 21.01 8.78
N LYS A 438 -9.16 21.92 8.08
CA LYS A 438 -10.62 22.02 8.16
C LYS A 438 -11.32 20.83 7.53
N ALA A 439 -10.85 20.36 6.35
CA ALA A 439 -11.34 19.15 5.72
C ALA A 439 -11.21 17.92 6.64
N ILE A 440 -10.05 17.77 7.31
CA ILE A 440 -9.78 16.71 8.28
C ILE A 440 -10.68 16.81 9.52
N ALA A 441 -10.91 18.02 10.02
CA ALA A 441 -11.79 18.22 11.17
C ALA A 441 -13.25 17.84 10.86
N LEU A 442 -13.71 18.05 9.62
CA LEU A 442 -15.04 17.69 9.14
C LEU A 442 -15.14 16.18 8.80
N LYS A 443 -14.08 15.60 8.26
CA LYS A 443 -13.99 14.19 7.89
C LYS A 443 -12.69 13.58 8.43
N PRO A 444 -12.68 13.06 9.66
CA PRO A 444 -11.46 12.55 10.33
C PRO A 444 -10.78 11.37 9.63
N GLU A 445 -11.47 10.71 8.69
CA GLU A 445 -10.94 9.59 7.90
C GLU A 445 -10.50 10.02 6.48
N TYR A 446 -10.34 11.33 6.23
CA TYR A 446 -9.99 11.86 4.91
C TYR A 446 -8.48 11.69 4.65
N THR A 447 -8.08 10.49 4.22
CA THR A 447 -6.67 10.10 4.00
C THR A 447 -5.95 11.03 3.03
N GLU A 448 -6.61 11.45 1.93
CA GLU A 448 -6.03 12.33 0.94
C GLU A 448 -5.69 13.72 1.51
N ALA A 449 -6.52 14.23 2.41
CA ALA A 449 -6.26 15.51 3.05
C ALA A 449 -5.07 15.44 4.01
N TYR A 450 -4.95 14.36 4.80
CA TYR A 450 -3.74 14.12 5.60
C TYR A 450 -2.51 13.98 4.71
N LEU A 451 -2.58 13.17 3.64
CA LEU A 451 -1.46 12.93 2.75
C LEU A 451 -0.95 14.23 2.12
N GLN A 452 -1.84 15.07 1.59
CA GLN A 452 -1.45 16.34 0.96
C GLN A 452 -0.92 17.34 2.00
N ARG A 453 -1.53 17.41 3.19
CA ARG A 453 -1.02 18.25 4.28
C ARG A 453 0.36 17.80 4.72
N GLY A 454 0.58 16.51 4.90
CA GLY A 454 1.87 15.94 5.25
C GLY A 454 2.95 16.22 4.19
N ILE A 455 2.65 16.04 2.90
CA ILE A 455 3.57 16.39 1.80
C ILE A 455 3.94 17.88 1.85
N LEU A 456 2.96 18.75 2.05
CA LEU A 456 3.19 20.19 2.12
C LEU A 456 4.03 20.57 3.35
N ARG A 457 3.72 20.00 4.53
CA ARG A 457 4.48 20.17 5.77
C ARG A 457 5.94 19.74 5.61
N ARG A 458 6.19 18.58 4.96
CA ARG A 458 7.54 18.10 4.65
C ARG A 458 8.31 19.12 3.78
N ARG A 459 7.67 19.67 2.72
CA ARG A 459 8.27 20.71 1.87
C ARG A 459 8.62 21.98 2.66
N LEU A 460 7.81 22.32 3.66
CA LEU A 460 8.01 23.45 4.55
C LEU A 460 8.94 23.13 5.74
N ARG A 461 9.60 21.97 5.74
CA ARG A 461 10.51 21.48 6.79
C ARG A 461 9.85 21.20 8.15
N GLN A 462 8.53 21.14 8.23
CA GLN A 462 7.73 20.72 9.40
C GLN A 462 7.68 19.19 9.42
N ARG A 463 8.83 18.54 9.72
CA ARG A 463 9.02 17.11 9.47
C ARG A 463 8.26 16.22 10.46
N LEU A 464 8.19 16.62 11.74
CA LEU A 464 7.49 15.84 12.75
C LEU A 464 5.99 15.82 12.49
N GLU A 465 5.41 16.97 12.19
CA GLU A 465 3.99 17.11 11.86
C GLU A 465 3.65 16.39 10.54
N ALA A 466 4.58 16.34 9.57
CA ALA A 466 4.42 15.57 8.35
C ALA A 466 4.36 14.06 8.64
N ILE A 467 5.25 13.54 9.49
CA ILE A 467 5.23 12.13 9.92
C ILE A 467 3.92 11.80 10.60
N GLN A 468 3.42 12.65 11.52
CA GLN A 468 2.13 12.44 12.17
C GLN A 468 0.96 12.37 11.18
N ASP A 469 0.98 13.19 10.14
CA ASP A 469 -0.04 13.12 9.08
C ASP A 469 0.04 11.80 8.30
N PHE A 470 1.23 11.34 7.93
CA PHE A 470 1.41 10.05 7.25
C PHE A 470 1.06 8.87 8.17
N ASP A 471 1.35 8.94 9.46
CA ASP A 471 0.93 7.94 10.46
C ASP A 471 -0.60 7.82 10.52
N LYS A 472 -1.32 8.95 10.40
CA LYS A 472 -2.79 8.93 10.32
C LYS A 472 -3.28 8.27 9.06
N VAL A 473 -2.67 8.56 7.89
CA VAL A 473 -3.02 7.88 6.63
C VAL A 473 -2.81 6.37 6.77
N ILE A 474 -1.63 5.95 7.25
CA ILE A 474 -1.28 4.53 7.42
C ILE A 474 -2.22 3.85 8.42
N LYS A 475 -2.62 4.55 9.49
CA LYS A 475 -3.57 4.01 10.47
C LYS A 475 -4.97 3.80 9.87
N ILE A 476 -5.43 4.71 9.00
CA ILE A 476 -6.75 4.63 8.36
C ILE A 476 -6.70 3.63 7.19
N ASN A 477 -5.67 3.71 6.36
CA ASN A 477 -5.44 2.85 5.21
C ASN A 477 -4.02 2.24 5.25
N PRO A 478 -3.84 1.09 5.88
CA PRO A 478 -2.53 0.41 5.95
C PRO A 478 -1.98 -0.05 4.58
N SER A 479 -2.77 0.03 3.52
CA SER A 479 -2.38 -0.36 2.17
C SER A 479 -1.99 0.83 1.28
N ASP A 480 -1.84 2.02 1.85
CA ASP A 480 -1.39 3.19 1.11
C ASP A 480 0.14 3.21 0.96
N ALA A 481 0.65 2.59 -0.10
CA ALA A 481 2.09 2.57 -0.41
C ALA A 481 2.69 3.99 -0.48
N LYS A 482 1.91 4.98 -0.92
CA LYS A 482 2.36 6.37 -1.04
C LYS A 482 2.60 7.01 0.33
N ALA A 483 1.78 6.69 1.32
CA ALA A 483 1.95 7.20 2.68
C ALA A 483 3.24 6.66 3.32
N TYR A 484 3.51 5.36 3.21
CA TYR A 484 4.77 4.77 3.64
C TYR A 484 5.96 5.40 2.93
N TYR A 485 5.91 5.51 1.60
CA TYR A 485 6.96 6.16 0.83
C TYR A 485 7.23 7.60 1.29
N GLN A 486 6.20 8.41 1.49
CA GLN A 486 6.34 9.81 1.92
C GLN A 486 6.87 9.91 3.37
N ARG A 487 6.49 8.99 4.25
CA ARG A 487 7.03 8.91 5.61
C ARG A 487 8.49 8.51 5.58
N GLY A 488 8.85 7.46 4.83
CA GLY A 488 10.23 7.03 4.64
C GLY A 488 11.13 8.13 4.05
N LEU A 489 10.63 8.88 3.06
CA LEU A 489 11.34 10.04 2.51
C LEU A 489 11.57 11.12 3.57
N THR A 490 10.60 11.37 4.45
CA THR A 490 10.71 12.35 5.54
C THR A 490 11.73 11.89 6.58
N GLN A 491 11.71 10.61 6.94
CA GLN A 491 12.66 9.99 7.87
C GLN A 491 14.09 9.99 7.32
N SER A 492 14.27 9.69 6.03
CA SER A 492 15.57 9.75 5.35
C SER A 492 16.18 11.16 5.43
N ILE A 493 15.40 12.20 5.14
CA ILE A 493 15.82 13.60 5.30
C ILE A 493 16.17 13.92 6.77
N ASN A 494 15.53 13.25 7.72
CA ASN A 494 15.78 13.40 9.16
C ASN A 494 16.90 12.49 9.67
N LYS A 495 17.65 11.85 8.78
CA LYS A 495 18.76 10.91 9.06
C LYS A 495 18.35 9.62 9.79
N GLN A 496 17.08 9.30 9.83
CA GLN A 496 16.52 8.07 10.39
C GLN A 496 16.53 6.98 9.32
N LYS A 497 17.75 6.48 8.97
CA LYS A 497 17.98 5.60 7.82
C LYS A 497 17.26 4.26 7.94
N TYR A 498 17.23 3.66 9.11
CA TYR A 498 16.63 2.33 9.32
C TYR A 498 15.10 2.37 9.26
N GLU A 499 14.50 3.41 9.84
CA GLU A 499 13.07 3.67 9.75
C GLU A 499 12.65 3.93 8.30
N ALA A 500 13.46 4.70 7.55
CA ALA A 500 13.21 4.94 6.14
C ALA A 500 13.29 3.64 5.31
N ILE A 501 14.27 2.77 5.55
CA ILE A 501 14.36 1.46 4.90
C ILE A 501 13.10 0.63 5.17
N LYS A 502 12.63 0.61 6.42
CA LYS A 502 11.40 -0.10 6.79
C LYS A 502 10.21 0.43 5.98
N ASP A 503 10.01 1.73 5.97
CA ASP A 503 8.88 2.35 5.28
C ASP A 503 8.95 2.16 3.75
N TYR A 504 10.13 2.24 3.13
CA TYR A 504 10.27 1.90 1.71
C TYR A 504 10.00 0.41 1.46
N THR A 505 10.38 -0.47 2.37
CA THR A 505 10.09 -1.90 2.28
C THR A 505 8.58 -2.15 2.36
N ASP A 506 7.89 -1.48 3.28
CA ASP A 506 6.43 -1.57 3.39
C ASP A 506 5.74 -1.03 2.12
N ALA A 507 6.21 0.10 1.58
CA ALA A 507 5.70 0.64 0.31
C ALA A 507 5.91 -0.33 -0.86
N ILE A 508 7.05 -0.99 -0.94
CA ILE A 508 7.39 -2.01 -1.96
C ILE A 508 6.53 -3.26 -1.81
N ASN A 509 6.30 -3.73 -0.59
CA ASN A 509 5.45 -4.89 -0.32
C ASN A 509 4.01 -4.64 -0.78
N ILE A 510 3.51 -3.42 -0.61
CA ILE A 510 2.18 -3.00 -1.07
C ILE A 510 2.17 -2.82 -2.60
N ASN A 511 3.18 -2.15 -3.14
CA ASN A 511 3.33 -1.93 -4.59
C ASN A 511 4.70 -2.41 -5.07
N PRO A 512 4.83 -3.67 -5.55
CA PRO A 512 6.09 -4.23 -6.03
C PRO A 512 6.68 -3.56 -7.27
N LYS A 513 5.99 -2.59 -7.86
CA LYS A 513 6.48 -1.77 -8.99
C LYS A 513 6.82 -0.34 -8.59
N TYR A 514 6.95 -0.04 -7.30
CA TYR A 514 7.22 1.30 -6.81
C TYR A 514 8.71 1.66 -6.97
N ILE A 515 9.08 2.08 -8.18
CA ILE A 515 10.47 2.36 -8.60
C ILE A 515 11.18 3.33 -7.64
N GLU A 516 10.51 4.43 -7.24
CA GLU A 516 11.10 5.44 -6.37
C GLU A 516 11.40 4.92 -4.97
N ALA A 517 10.62 3.96 -4.48
CA ALA A 517 10.87 3.33 -3.18
C ALA A 517 12.12 2.43 -3.23
N TYR A 518 12.27 1.63 -4.29
CA TYR A 518 13.49 0.86 -4.53
C TYR A 518 14.72 1.77 -4.66
N LEU A 519 14.62 2.85 -5.45
CA LEU A 519 15.74 3.76 -5.67
C LEU A 519 16.24 4.37 -4.36
N ASN A 520 15.32 4.93 -3.57
CA ASN A 520 15.67 5.56 -2.30
C ASN A 520 16.15 4.54 -1.26
N ARG A 521 15.59 3.32 -1.23
CA ARG A 521 16.06 2.27 -0.34
C ARG A 521 17.45 1.77 -0.73
N GLY A 522 17.69 1.53 -2.02
CA GLY A 522 18.99 1.17 -2.57
C GLY A 522 20.06 2.22 -2.29
N ASP A 523 19.73 3.51 -2.39
CA ASP A 523 20.65 4.60 -2.03
C ASP A 523 21.02 4.56 -0.55
N ILE A 524 20.06 4.32 0.35
CA ILE A 524 20.36 4.21 1.78
C ILE A 524 21.18 2.95 2.06
N TYR A 525 20.89 1.81 1.43
CA TYR A 525 21.71 0.61 1.55
C TYR A 525 23.14 0.85 1.07
N SER A 526 23.31 1.53 -0.08
CA SER A 526 24.63 1.92 -0.58
C SER A 526 25.39 2.80 0.41
N ASP A 527 24.74 3.80 0.98
CA ASP A 527 25.30 4.70 2.00
C ASP A 527 25.64 4.00 3.33
N LEU A 528 25.00 2.88 3.65
CA LEU A 528 25.28 2.07 4.83
C LEU A 528 26.34 0.97 4.57
N GLY A 529 26.79 0.82 3.33
CA GLY A 529 27.75 -0.22 2.94
C GLY A 529 27.11 -1.59 2.64
N ASN A 530 25.80 -1.69 2.60
CA ASN A 530 25.06 -2.91 2.29
C ASN A 530 25.03 -3.15 0.78
N LYS A 531 26.14 -3.71 0.28
CA LYS A 531 26.41 -3.82 -1.16
C LYS A 531 25.43 -4.71 -1.91
N VAL A 532 25.03 -5.81 -1.32
CA VAL A 532 24.13 -6.81 -1.97
C VAL A 532 22.73 -6.24 -2.13
N GLU A 533 22.19 -5.72 -1.06
CA GLU A 533 20.82 -5.19 -1.00
C GLU A 533 20.66 -3.98 -1.95
N ALA A 534 21.64 -3.08 -1.96
CA ALA A 534 21.63 -1.94 -2.89
C ALA A 534 21.65 -2.41 -4.35
N THR A 535 22.51 -3.39 -4.66
CA THR A 535 22.62 -3.93 -6.03
C THR A 535 21.31 -4.59 -6.48
N GLU A 536 20.64 -5.32 -5.60
CA GLU A 536 19.37 -5.99 -5.92
C GLU A 536 18.23 -5.00 -6.13
N ASP A 537 18.16 -3.95 -5.32
CA ASP A 537 17.18 -2.88 -5.52
C ASP A 537 17.33 -2.21 -6.89
N TYR A 538 18.54 -1.79 -7.28
CA TYR A 538 18.77 -1.19 -8.59
C TYR A 538 18.51 -2.15 -9.75
N LYS A 539 18.84 -3.43 -9.58
CA LYS A 539 18.56 -4.48 -10.57
C LYS A 539 17.06 -4.68 -10.76
N THR A 540 16.30 -4.68 -9.66
CA THR A 540 14.84 -4.80 -9.69
C THR A 540 14.21 -3.61 -10.43
N ILE A 541 14.69 -2.38 -10.22
CA ILE A 541 14.22 -1.22 -10.98
C ILE A 541 14.40 -1.45 -12.47
N LEU A 542 15.59 -1.93 -12.90
CA LEU A 542 15.89 -2.16 -14.31
C LEU A 542 15.15 -3.36 -14.92
N GLN A 543 14.62 -4.27 -14.10
CA GLN A 543 13.68 -5.30 -14.54
C GLN A 543 12.26 -4.74 -14.74
N ILE A 544 11.85 -3.77 -13.89
CA ILE A 544 10.54 -3.11 -14.00
C ILE A 544 10.53 -2.14 -15.19
N ASP A 545 11.55 -1.29 -15.29
CA ASP A 545 11.74 -0.34 -16.38
C ASP A 545 13.21 -0.33 -16.87
N PRO A 546 13.53 -1.06 -17.95
CA PRO A 546 14.87 -1.08 -18.53
C PRO A 546 15.36 0.26 -19.08
N LYS A 547 14.48 1.26 -19.20
CA LYS A 547 14.83 2.62 -19.68
C LYS A 547 14.97 3.64 -18.58
N PHE A 548 14.86 3.24 -17.32
CA PHE A 548 14.96 4.15 -16.17
C PHE A 548 16.42 4.57 -15.95
N ILE A 549 16.81 5.67 -16.56
CA ILE A 549 18.21 6.19 -16.61
C ILE A 549 18.81 6.36 -15.22
N ALA A 550 18.03 6.87 -14.25
CA ALA A 550 18.51 7.09 -12.89
C ALA A 550 19.03 5.80 -12.23
N ALA A 551 18.40 4.64 -12.46
CA ALA A 551 18.86 3.38 -11.88
C ALA A 551 20.26 2.97 -12.38
N TYR A 552 20.56 3.18 -13.65
CA TYR A 552 21.91 2.97 -14.18
C TYR A 552 22.91 3.90 -13.51
N ILE A 553 22.57 5.19 -13.38
CA ILE A 553 23.47 6.18 -12.74
C ILE A 553 23.71 5.81 -11.28
N HIS A 554 22.68 5.53 -10.51
CA HIS A 554 22.79 5.19 -9.07
C HIS A 554 23.53 3.87 -8.86
N ARG A 555 23.26 2.83 -9.68
CA ARG A 555 24.00 1.56 -9.63
C ARG A 555 25.46 1.77 -10.04
N GLY A 556 25.73 2.59 -11.02
CA GLY A 556 27.08 2.98 -11.41
C GLY A 556 27.82 3.71 -10.29
N ILE A 557 27.17 4.63 -9.57
CA ILE A 557 27.72 5.32 -8.39
C ILE A 557 28.02 4.30 -7.28
N HIS A 558 27.09 3.42 -7.01
CA HIS A 558 27.25 2.35 -6.04
C HIS A 558 28.46 1.45 -6.39
N ARG A 559 28.52 0.93 -7.62
CA ARG A 559 29.66 0.12 -8.10
C ARG A 559 30.99 0.86 -7.99
N PHE A 560 30.99 2.14 -8.37
CA PHE A 560 32.18 3.00 -8.25
C PHE A 560 32.64 3.13 -6.81
N SER A 561 31.73 3.35 -5.84
CA SER A 561 32.08 3.51 -4.42
C SER A 561 32.68 2.22 -3.79
N PHE A 562 32.37 1.08 -4.37
CA PHE A 562 32.92 -0.23 -3.96
C PHE A 562 34.08 -0.72 -4.86
N GLY A 563 34.64 0.16 -5.71
CA GLY A 563 35.82 -0.12 -6.53
C GLY A 563 35.56 -0.91 -7.82
N ASP A 564 34.29 -1.25 -8.13
CA ASP A 564 33.93 -1.85 -9.42
C ASP A 564 33.83 -0.78 -10.50
N TYR A 565 34.98 -0.24 -10.88
CA TYR A 565 35.03 0.84 -11.88
C TYR A 565 34.64 0.37 -13.29
N LYS A 566 34.86 -0.91 -13.64
CA LYS A 566 34.45 -1.47 -14.93
C LYS A 566 32.94 -1.57 -15.01
N GLY A 567 32.29 -2.15 -14.02
CA GLY A 567 30.84 -2.22 -13.95
C GLY A 567 30.19 -0.84 -13.89
N ALA A 568 30.82 0.14 -13.21
CA ALA A 568 30.34 1.51 -13.20
C ALA A 568 30.37 2.14 -14.60
N ILE A 569 31.45 1.92 -15.39
CA ILE A 569 31.55 2.39 -16.79
C ILE A 569 30.46 1.77 -17.66
N GLU A 570 30.16 0.47 -17.47
CA GLU A 570 29.06 -0.20 -18.19
C GLU A 570 27.72 0.47 -17.91
N ASP A 571 27.41 0.73 -16.65
CA ASP A 571 26.19 1.38 -16.23
C ASP A 571 26.06 2.80 -16.77
N TYR A 572 27.10 3.63 -16.61
CA TYR A 572 27.08 5.00 -17.18
C TYR A 572 26.99 4.98 -18.70
N THR A 573 27.59 3.98 -19.35
CA THR A 573 27.48 3.82 -20.80
C THR A 573 26.07 3.45 -21.20
N ALA A 574 25.38 2.58 -20.43
CA ALA A 574 23.98 2.27 -20.66
C ALA A 574 23.09 3.51 -20.48
N ALA A 575 23.32 4.32 -19.43
CA ALA A 575 22.64 5.60 -19.23
C ALA A 575 22.83 6.54 -20.43
N LEU A 576 24.05 6.65 -20.95
CA LEU A 576 24.39 7.52 -22.09
C LEU A 576 23.85 7.00 -23.43
N LYS A 577 23.54 5.71 -23.57
CA LYS A 577 22.84 5.19 -24.75
C LYS A 577 21.36 5.63 -24.74
N LEU A 578 20.77 5.81 -23.55
CA LEU A 578 19.39 6.26 -23.41
C LEU A 578 19.27 7.78 -23.46
N ASP A 579 20.24 8.49 -22.86
CA ASP A 579 20.32 9.94 -22.89
C ASP A 579 21.76 10.40 -23.20
N THR A 580 22.01 10.74 -24.45
CA THR A 580 23.31 11.18 -24.97
C THR A 580 23.75 12.56 -24.44
N ASN A 581 22.87 13.28 -23.74
CA ASN A 581 23.14 14.59 -23.17
C ASN A 581 23.23 14.56 -21.63
N ASN A 582 23.30 13.39 -21.02
CA ASN A 582 23.38 13.28 -19.56
C ASN A 582 24.77 13.67 -19.04
N VAL A 583 24.86 14.88 -18.51
CA VAL A 583 26.11 15.47 -17.98
C VAL A 583 26.64 14.67 -16.79
N ALA A 584 25.78 14.24 -15.87
CA ALA A 584 26.20 13.47 -14.69
C ALA A 584 26.82 12.12 -15.10
N ALA A 585 26.22 11.43 -16.06
CA ALA A 585 26.77 10.17 -16.56
C ALA A 585 28.16 10.33 -17.21
N TYR A 586 28.37 11.39 -17.99
CA TYR A 586 29.71 11.68 -18.53
C TYR A 586 30.72 11.97 -17.41
N ASN A 587 30.40 12.83 -16.45
CA ASN A 587 31.30 13.14 -15.34
C ASN A 587 31.67 11.90 -14.55
N ASN A 588 30.66 11.08 -14.19
CA ASN A 588 30.86 9.89 -13.38
C ASN A 588 31.64 8.81 -14.16
N ARG A 589 31.35 8.61 -15.47
CA ARG A 589 32.14 7.70 -16.33
C ARG A 589 33.58 8.19 -16.48
N GLY A 590 33.77 9.47 -16.66
CA GLY A 590 35.10 10.10 -16.67
C GLY A 590 35.88 9.83 -15.38
N ASN A 591 35.21 9.90 -14.21
CA ASN A 591 35.78 9.54 -12.93
C ASN A 591 36.20 8.05 -12.89
N ALA A 592 35.37 7.16 -13.38
CA ALA A 592 35.66 5.71 -13.40
C ALA A 592 36.83 5.40 -14.37
N TYR A 593 36.87 6.03 -15.53
CA TYR A 593 38.02 5.90 -16.43
C TYR A 593 39.32 6.42 -15.79
N LEU A 594 39.26 7.50 -15.02
CA LEU A 594 40.43 8.04 -14.32
C LEU A 594 40.97 7.08 -13.27
N GLU A 595 40.09 6.42 -12.50
CA GLU A 595 40.53 5.41 -11.53
C GLU A 595 41.17 4.19 -12.20
N LEU A 596 40.71 3.79 -13.38
CA LEU A 596 41.36 2.75 -14.19
C LEU A 596 42.61 3.26 -14.96
N GLY A 597 43.04 4.49 -14.76
CA GLY A 597 44.21 5.05 -15.43
C GLY A 597 43.98 5.50 -16.89
N ASN A 598 42.78 5.35 -17.42
CA ASN A 598 42.46 5.74 -18.80
C ASN A 598 42.20 7.26 -18.91
N LYS A 599 43.30 8.05 -18.81
CA LYS A 599 43.25 9.49 -18.84
C LYS A 599 42.67 10.06 -20.15
N LYS A 600 42.84 9.35 -21.29
CA LYS A 600 42.30 9.78 -22.59
C LYS A 600 40.80 9.76 -22.62
N ALA A 601 40.20 8.64 -22.23
CA ALA A 601 38.73 8.47 -22.17
C ALA A 601 38.10 9.42 -21.14
N ALA A 602 38.73 9.59 -19.96
CA ALA A 602 38.28 10.52 -18.94
C ALA A 602 38.26 11.97 -19.45
N ASN A 603 39.32 12.40 -20.13
CA ASN A 603 39.39 13.77 -20.70
C ASN A 603 38.32 13.99 -21.79
N GLN A 604 37.99 12.95 -22.58
CA GLN A 604 36.93 13.04 -23.59
C GLN A 604 35.55 13.21 -22.90
N ASP A 605 35.26 12.41 -21.88
CA ASP A 605 34.01 12.49 -21.16
C ASP A 605 33.79 13.83 -20.46
N TYR A 606 34.80 14.35 -19.75
CA TYR A 606 34.71 15.69 -19.14
C TYR A 606 34.54 16.78 -20.19
N SER A 607 35.21 16.65 -21.34
CA SER A 607 35.07 17.63 -22.44
C SER A 607 33.67 17.58 -23.04
N ARG A 608 33.06 16.39 -23.11
CA ARG A 608 31.66 16.22 -23.53
C ARG A 608 30.69 16.82 -22.53
N ALA A 609 30.88 16.56 -21.22
CA ALA A 609 30.11 17.18 -20.15
C ALA A 609 30.15 18.72 -20.21
N ILE A 610 31.32 19.30 -20.44
CA ILE A 610 31.50 20.75 -20.59
C ILE A 610 30.80 21.27 -21.85
N ALA A 611 30.86 20.54 -22.96
CA ALA A 611 30.21 20.93 -24.21
C ALA A 611 28.66 20.97 -24.07
N ILE A 612 28.10 20.06 -23.27
CA ILE A 612 26.66 20.01 -22.99
C ILE A 612 26.27 21.10 -21.96
N ASN A 613 27.05 21.24 -20.90
CA ASN A 613 26.82 22.23 -19.85
C ASN A 613 28.12 23.00 -19.55
N ALA A 614 28.27 24.16 -20.16
CA ALA A 614 29.43 25.06 -19.98
C ALA A 614 29.55 25.64 -18.55
N ASN A 615 28.57 25.42 -17.68
CA ASN A 615 28.60 25.86 -16.28
C ASN A 615 28.84 24.68 -15.30
N ASN A 616 29.25 23.51 -15.79
CA ASN A 616 29.62 22.39 -14.93
C ASN A 616 31.02 22.58 -14.32
N ALA A 617 31.06 23.12 -13.11
CA ALA A 617 32.31 23.42 -12.40
C ALA A 617 33.17 22.16 -12.16
N LEU A 618 32.51 21.03 -11.82
CA LEU A 618 33.17 19.77 -11.50
C LEU A 618 33.87 19.16 -12.72
N ALA A 619 33.27 19.25 -13.91
CA ALA A 619 33.87 18.75 -15.14
C ALA A 619 35.15 19.55 -15.50
N TYR A 620 35.14 20.89 -15.34
CA TYR A 620 36.35 21.69 -15.51
C TYR A 620 37.43 21.31 -14.50
N TYR A 621 37.08 21.18 -13.22
CA TYR A 621 38.03 20.78 -12.18
C TYR A 621 38.67 19.44 -12.50
N ASN A 622 37.88 18.40 -12.77
CA ASN A 622 38.36 17.06 -13.07
C ASN A 622 39.22 17.02 -14.35
N ARG A 623 38.85 17.79 -15.38
CA ARG A 623 39.67 17.92 -16.59
C ARG A 623 40.98 18.64 -16.31
N GLY A 624 40.97 19.64 -15.43
CA GLY A 624 42.18 20.31 -14.93
C GLY A 624 43.16 19.36 -14.25
N VAL A 625 42.62 18.43 -13.39
CA VAL A 625 43.42 17.38 -12.75
C VAL A 625 44.08 16.45 -13.78
N ILE A 626 43.36 16.04 -14.83
CA ILE A 626 43.95 15.23 -15.90
C ILE A 626 45.04 16.00 -16.65
N ARG A 627 44.79 17.26 -17.03
CA ARG A 627 45.75 18.11 -17.73
C ARG A 627 47.01 18.33 -16.93
N THR A 628 46.92 18.45 -15.59
CA THR A 628 48.06 18.45 -14.69
C THR A 628 48.89 17.19 -14.81
N LYS A 629 48.24 16.00 -14.73
CA LYS A 629 48.88 14.69 -14.88
C LYS A 629 49.48 14.46 -16.30
N GLN A 630 48.99 15.18 -17.30
CA GLN A 630 49.55 15.21 -18.68
C GLN A 630 50.59 16.27 -18.92
N LYS A 631 51.03 16.98 -17.88
CA LYS A 631 51.99 18.11 -17.93
C LYS A 631 51.51 19.30 -18.79
N ASN A 632 50.20 19.37 -19.09
CA ASN A 632 49.60 20.53 -19.76
C ASN A 632 49.26 21.63 -18.75
N LYS A 633 50.27 22.32 -18.26
CA LYS A 633 50.16 23.31 -17.20
C LYS A 633 49.23 24.48 -17.56
N SER A 634 49.32 25.01 -18.77
CA SER A 634 48.50 26.16 -19.20
C SER A 634 47.01 25.77 -19.29
N GLY A 635 46.69 24.60 -19.89
CA GLY A 635 45.35 24.09 -19.99
C GLY A 635 44.74 23.73 -18.63
N ALA A 636 45.55 23.20 -17.69
CA ALA A 636 45.11 22.89 -16.35
C ALA A 636 44.75 24.17 -15.56
N ILE A 637 45.61 25.21 -15.61
CA ILE A 637 45.33 26.49 -14.96
C ILE A 637 44.06 27.16 -15.52
N ALA A 638 43.85 27.09 -16.84
CA ALA A 638 42.65 27.65 -17.46
C ALA A 638 41.35 26.92 -16.95
N ASP A 639 41.39 25.59 -16.88
CA ASP A 639 40.28 24.80 -16.40
C ASP A 639 39.98 25.04 -14.90
N PHE A 640 41.02 25.06 -14.03
CA PHE A 640 40.86 25.37 -12.61
C PHE A 640 40.36 26.81 -12.37
N LYS A 641 40.79 27.80 -13.13
CA LYS A 641 40.25 29.16 -13.07
C LYS A 641 38.77 29.21 -13.40
N LYS A 642 38.35 28.48 -14.44
CA LYS A 642 36.93 28.40 -14.81
C LYS A 642 36.12 27.66 -13.73
N ALA A 643 36.63 26.54 -13.21
CA ALA A 643 36.03 25.80 -12.09
C ALA A 643 35.87 26.67 -10.85
N ALA A 644 36.93 27.38 -10.42
CA ALA A 644 36.89 28.28 -9.28
C ALA A 644 35.81 29.37 -9.42
N LYS A 645 35.74 30.02 -10.60
CA LYS A 645 34.69 31.02 -10.86
C LYS A 645 33.28 30.42 -10.72
N LEU A 646 33.06 29.22 -11.26
CA LEU A 646 31.77 28.57 -11.21
C LEU A 646 31.41 28.08 -9.80
N PHE A 647 32.34 27.48 -9.05
CA PHE A 647 32.13 27.08 -7.65
C PHE A 647 31.78 28.29 -6.76
N GLN A 648 32.46 29.44 -6.98
CA GLN A 648 32.14 30.68 -6.27
C GLN A 648 30.73 31.16 -6.57
N GLN A 649 30.27 31.10 -7.83
CA GLN A 649 28.90 31.45 -8.24
C GLN A 649 27.86 30.50 -7.67
N GLN A 650 28.22 29.23 -7.47
CA GLN A 650 27.37 28.19 -6.90
C GLN A 650 27.38 28.20 -5.37
N GLY A 651 28.20 29.01 -4.71
CA GLY A 651 28.33 29.06 -3.25
C GLY A 651 29.12 27.90 -2.66
N GLU A 652 29.82 27.11 -3.49
CA GLU A 652 30.63 25.96 -3.07
C GLU A 652 32.02 26.38 -2.61
N GLN A 653 32.12 26.95 -1.42
CA GLN A 653 33.32 27.59 -0.90
C GLN A 653 34.51 26.62 -0.79
N ASP A 654 34.32 25.39 -0.34
CA ASP A 654 35.41 24.41 -0.20
C ASP A 654 35.98 24.03 -1.57
N SER A 655 35.13 23.72 -2.54
CA SER A 655 35.52 23.40 -3.92
C SER A 655 36.23 24.58 -4.60
N TYR A 656 35.80 25.81 -4.31
CA TYR A 656 36.46 27.03 -4.75
C TYR A 656 37.88 27.13 -4.21
N GLN A 657 38.09 26.89 -2.91
CA GLN A 657 39.42 26.92 -2.28
C GLN A 657 40.34 25.83 -2.84
N ASP A 658 39.80 24.61 -3.06
CA ASP A 658 40.56 23.52 -3.67
C ASP A 658 41.02 23.89 -5.08
N ALA A 659 40.16 24.46 -5.92
CA ALA A 659 40.54 24.90 -7.27
C ALA A 659 41.61 26.02 -7.23
N ARG A 660 41.52 26.96 -6.29
CA ARG A 660 42.55 28.01 -6.10
C ARG A 660 43.88 27.45 -5.64
N ARG A 661 43.86 26.43 -4.76
CA ARG A 661 45.07 25.75 -4.31
C ARG A 661 45.80 25.08 -5.48
N GLU A 662 45.10 24.39 -6.36
CA GLU A 662 45.66 23.75 -7.54
C GLU A 662 46.29 24.78 -8.50
N ILE A 663 45.67 25.96 -8.67
CA ILE A 663 46.21 27.05 -9.46
C ILE A 663 47.55 27.55 -8.86
N ALA A 664 47.60 27.77 -7.54
CA ALA A 664 48.78 28.25 -6.85
C ALA A 664 49.97 27.26 -6.95
N ILE A 665 49.70 25.95 -6.74
CA ILE A 665 50.70 24.89 -6.91
C ILE A 665 51.29 24.91 -8.34
N LEU A 666 50.45 25.00 -9.35
CA LEU A 666 50.89 25.02 -10.72
C LEU A 666 51.63 26.28 -11.09
N GLN A 667 51.31 27.44 -10.52
CA GLN A 667 51.99 28.71 -10.79
C GLN A 667 53.37 28.78 -10.14
N ASN A 668 53.51 28.31 -8.90
CA ASN A 668 54.72 28.46 -8.09
C ASN A 668 55.79 27.36 -8.31
N ASN A 669 55.57 26.40 -9.20
CA ASN A 669 56.44 25.23 -9.44
C ASN A 669 56.76 24.42 -8.15
N SER A 670 56.01 24.59 -7.09
CA SER A 670 56.13 23.80 -5.86
C SER A 670 55.76 22.36 -6.15
N ALA A 671 56.47 21.42 -5.48
CA ALA A 671 56.17 19.99 -5.62
C ALA A 671 54.67 19.75 -5.37
N PRO A 672 53.98 19.00 -6.22
CA PRO A 672 52.55 18.79 -6.05
C PRO A 672 52.29 18.06 -4.74
N ALA A 673 51.57 18.68 -3.82
CA ALA A 673 50.87 17.95 -2.82
C ALA A 673 49.92 16.95 -3.53
N PRO A 674 49.66 15.76 -2.98
CA PRO A 674 48.79 14.79 -3.64
C PRO A 674 47.47 15.48 -3.99
N THR A 675 47.14 15.51 -5.30
CA THR A 675 45.89 16.06 -5.81
C THR A 675 44.72 15.28 -5.20
N THR A 676 44.23 15.77 -4.09
CA THR A 676 42.98 15.26 -3.51
C THR A 676 41.81 15.79 -4.33
N ARG A 677 40.88 14.95 -4.70
CA ARG A 677 39.58 15.42 -5.20
C ARG A 677 38.97 16.38 -4.18
N PRO A 678 38.19 17.40 -4.62
CA PRO A 678 37.42 18.18 -3.66
C PRO A 678 36.78 17.29 -2.66
N LYS A 679 36.91 17.58 -1.34
CA LYS A 679 36.22 16.81 -0.27
C LYS A 679 34.70 16.69 -0.50
N SER A 680 34.17 17.59 -1.32
CA SER A 680 32.86 17.53 -1.93
C SER A 680 32.78 16.55 -3.10
N GLY A 681 33.59 15.51 -3.20
CA GLY A 681 33.53 14.50 -4.27
C GLY A 681 32.11 13.97 -4.53
N LYS A 682 31.22 14.93 -4.78
CA LYS A 682 29.83 14.72 -5.13
C LYS A 682 29.83 14.03 -6.49
N ILE A 683 29.66 12.73 -6.45
CA ILE A 683 29.21 11.99 -7.60
C ILE A 683 27.84 12.56 -7.92
N GLU A 684 27.68 13.11 -9.14
CA GLU A 684 26.40 13.72 -9.55
C GLU A 684 25.34 12.63 -9.66
N LYS A 685 24.25 12.76 -8.89
CA LYS A 685 23.10 11.84 -8.92
C LYS A 685 22.01 12.26 -9.92
N ASN A 686 22.13 13.46 -10.52
CA ASN A 686 21.14 14.01 -11.47
C ASN A 686 21.69 14.07 -12.89
#